data_0f3a91a7116a55077ff435338202d545
#
_entry.id   0f3a91a7116a55077ff435338202d545
#
_cell.length_a   1.000
_cell.length_b   1.000
_cell.length_c   1.000
_cell.angle_alpha   90.00
_cell.angle_beta   90.00
_cell.angle_gamma   90.00
#
_symmetry.space_group_name_H-M   'P 1'
#
loop_
_entity.id
_entity.type
_entity.pdbx_description
1 polymer ?
#
loop_
_entity_poly.entity_id
_entity_poly.type
_entity_poly.pdbx_seq_one_letter_code
_entity_poly.pdbx_strand_id
1 'polypeptide(L)'
;MGVLPQPMLRNSKKRSMRTCKNLGVSLLLSLFFLTASGQSQPHTAQDLEVIRAALPQDQPYMLFSKGIYETGEDMWFKAWLFDRSLLTLSDRSRTLFLRIYDSADSLVWNEKYPISGGRAEGHVFIGEHWKTGEYRVEGYTRSSLYADSTEALFPQKIWVVDRIDKQEPQDTRTGLQKDNIRLGLYPEGGYLVQGIKNYVAFKAIDNQGMPVPLSGWLCENGARILNIESSHDGMGLLSFVPHEGVRYTVQLTNGQEFPLPASLRSGMVMHLEHTDRKNVVFSARQPRGSMPRRISLFVQMRGVPCYQAGGVLRDSLIISLPMSGFPGQGIAEATLFDEQQRPIAERLFYVLPDKQLTITARPSKEVYIRRDKGEVRIHVTDSEGKPVQAEICMSIFDKAYMSQAYRETMLSYNFLSTQIHGNIHHPAYYFDRKNPDRLQALDLLLLTQGWRRYTWQASRKDYHGKPFLCDNIIGMETVGSRKMKRNTPNGGEQVIQVFGPSGDSQFLWTDSVGNFSVPVSVMNTLRGGYVYIKPLLGKEFKPHLTLSDGTVLIDSIRKSKKSYQSYLNNVEKEKKDAELVTTQTGTVLLNEVLVTRKRRIPFRDKFMGRLDSLVNINLGPWVCKHGYLENYKEGYSHLMGDERAPVQCAQHSRDTLNVRRKPVIGKMYRIIKYEPNTQGISIVKDIQDIKYEGPIYTDEELLRMNNITRVKGYYGQREFYTPDSVEMLSPLPDARNTLLWSPSVLTDKNGDATVPFRTSDINTQFVGVVEGTDGLGLLGSNTFEFHVSKTVEE
;
A
#
# COMPACT_ATOMS: atom_id res chain seq x y z
N MET A 1 64.42 2.92 -29.16
CA MET A 1 65.27 2.96 -27.96
C MET A 1 64.54 3.65 -26.84
N GLY A 2 64.39 3.00 -25.70
CA GLY A 2 63.87 3.57 -24.47
C GLY A 2 62.52 2.95 -24.02
N VAL A 3 62.50 1.81 -23.58
CA VAL A 3 62.14 1.04 -22.40
C VAL A 3 61.16 1.74 -21.44
N LEU A 4 59.96 1.16 -21.38
CA LEU A 4 58.96 1.29 -20.29
C LEU A 4 59.41 0.48 -19.04
N PRO A 5 59.06 0.87 -17.85
CA PRO A 5 58.81 -0.10 -16.78
C PRO A 5 57.34 -0.13 -16.33
N GLN A 6 56.81 -1.34 -16.25
CA GLN A 6 55.60 -1.65 -15.53
C GLN A 6 55.78 -1.42 -14.01
N PRO A 7 54.72 -1.08 -13.29
CA PRO A 7 54.65 -1.38 -11.85
C PRO A 7 53.75 -2.53 -11.50
N MET A 8 54.25 -3.30 -10.62
CA MET A 8 53.72 -4.50 -9.98
C MET A 8 52.33 -4.32 -9.37
N LEU A 9 51.57 -5.38 -9.56
CA LEU A 9 50.41 -5.78 -8.74
C LEU A 9 50.77 -5.82 -7.23
N ARG A 10 50.10 -5.04 -6.44
CA ARG A 10 50.01 -5.23 -4.98
C ARG A 10 48.59 -5.22 -4.52
N ASN A 11 48.17 -6.35 -4.05
CA ASN A 11 47.00 -6.69 -3.24
C ASN A 11 46.22 -5.52 -2.62
N SER A 12 44.95 -5.41 -2.97
CA SER A 12 43.92 -4.72 -2.18
C SER A 12 42.78 -5.67 -1.76
N LYS A 13 43.10 -6.56 -0.84
CA LYS A 13 42.07 -7.13 0.08
C LYS A 13 41.87 -6.04 1.16
N LYS A 14 40.77 -5.32 1.12
CA LYS A 14 40.07 -4.60 2.19
C LYS A 14 39.25 -3.42 1.60
N ARG A 15 38.10 -3.72 1.02
CA ARG A 15 37.03 -2.72 0.81
C ARG A 15 35.69 -3.44 0.79
N SER A 16 35.25 -3.83 1.97
CA SER A 16 33.88 -4.30 2.18
C SER A 16 33.56 -4.18 3.65
N MET A 17 33.46 -2.96 4.15
CA MET A 17 32.89 -2.59 5.46
C MET A 17 33.07 -1.08 5.65
N ARG A 18 32.35 -0.28 4.87
CA ARG A 18 32.21 1.16 5.14
C ARG A 18 30.94 1.68 4.53
N THR A 19 29.82 1.31 5.09
CA THR A 19 28.55 2.02 4.91
C THR A 19 27.70 1.86 6.15
N CYS A 20 28.21 2.28 7.29
CA CYS A 20 27.45 2.58 8.51
C CYS A 20 28.22 3.60 9.33
N LYS A 21 28.52 4.76 8.76
CA LYS A 21 29.08 5.89 9.50
C LYS A 21 28.53 7.21 8.95
N ASN A 22 27.23 7.39 9.02
CA ASN A 22 26.60 8.71 9.01
C ASN A 22 25.66 8.87 10.21
N LEU A 23 26.04 8.32 11.36
CA LEU A 23 25.39 8.55 12.65
C LEU A 23 26.04 9.72 13.43
N GLY A 24 26.94 10.46 12.81
CA GLY A 24 27.74 11.49 13.48
C GLY A 24 27.17 12.91 13.49
N VAL A 25 26.13 13.21 12.71
CA VAL A 25 25.64 14.59 12.62
C VAL A 25 24.41 14.84 13.52
N SER A 26 23.69 13.81 13.91
CA SER A 26 22.55 13.95 14.84
C SER A 26 22.96 14.09 16.32
N LEU A 27 24.20 13.75 16.67
CA LEU A 27 24.68 13.81 18.08
C LEU A 27 25.18 15.20 18.49
N LEU A 28 25.42 16.12 17.55
CA LEU A 28 25.92 17.47 17.85
C LEU A 28 24.80 18.49 18.14
N LEU A 29 23.55 18.19 17.83
CA LEU A 29 22.40 19.02 18.19
C LEU A 29 21.82 18.71 19.57
N SER A 30 22.16 17.57 20.16
CA SER A 30 21.70 17.19 21.50
C SER A 30 22.58 17.73 22.63
N LEU A 31 23.79 18.24 22.33
CA LEU A 31 24.73 18.74 23.33
C LEU A 31 24.55 20.20 23.75
N PHE A 32 23.65 20.98 23.11
CA PHE A 32 23.38 22.38 23.46
C PHE A 32 22.28 22.58 24.51
N PHE A 33 21.64 21.50 25.01
CA PHE A 33 20.56 21.58 25.99
C PHE A 33 20.96 21.14 27.40
N LEU A 34 22.28 20.95 27.68
CA LEU A 34 22.74 20.36 28.94
C LEU A 34 23.27 21.35 29.96
N THR A 35 22.81 22.62 29.98
CA THR A 35 23.15 23.52 31.10
C THR A 35 21.94 24.34 31.55
N ALA A 36 21.00 23.70 32.20
CA ALA A 36 20.12 24.35 33.18
C ALA A 36 19.43 23.29 34.05
N SER A 37 19.84 23.20 35.31
CA SER A 37 19.14 22.59 36.45
C SER A 37 18.74 21.11 36.32
N GLY A 38 19.35 20.28 37.19
CA GLY A 38 19.01 18.87 37.36
C GLY A 38 17.57 18.60 37.79
N GLN A 39 16.69 18.56 36.81
CA GLN A 39 15.37 17.94 36.94
C GLN A 39 15.36 16.73 35.99
N SER A 40 15.06 15.55 36.55
CA SER A 40 14.87 14.31 35.81
C SER A 40 13.97 14.58 34.63
N GLN A 41 14.48 14.38 33.40
CA GLN A 41 13.65 14.42 32.18
C GLN A 41 12.52 13.40 32.32
N PRO A 42 11.29 13.72 31.95
CA PRO A 42 10.21 12.73 31.98
C PRO A 42 10.55 11.58 31.02
N HIS A 43 10.45 10.36 31.50
CA HIS A 43 10.74 9.12 30.79
C HIS A 43 10.05 9.03 29.42
N THR A 44 8.94 9.73 29.23
CA THR A 44 8.13 9.75 27.97
C THR A 44 8.84 10.25 26.72
N ALA A 45 9.71 11.26 26.80
CA ALA A 45 10.42 11.76 25.61
C ALA A 45 11.56 10.81 25.20
N GLN A 46 12.25 10.23 26.19
CA GLN A 46 13.27 9.21 25.94
C GLN A 46 12.66 7.91 25.41
N ASP A 47 11.51 7.49 25.93
CA ASP A 47 10.81 6.30 25.46
C ASP A 47 10.38 6.45 23.96
N LEU A 48 9.93 7.64 23.55
CA LEU A 48 9.57 7.90 22.15
C LEU A 48 10.78 7.97 21.21
N GLU A 49 11.90 8.55 21.65
CA GLU A 49 13.13 8.53 20.85
C GLU A 49 13.65 7.10 20.65
N VAL A 50 13.57 6.26 21.68
CA VAL A 50 13.95 4.84 21.61
C VAL A 50 13.02 4.07 20.66
N ILE A 51 11.71 4.28 20.75
CA ILE A 51 10.72 3.64 19.87
C ILE A 51 10.91 4.09 18.40
N ARG A 52 11.14 5.37 18.17
CA ARG A 52 11.39 5.92 16.83
C ARG A 52 12.69 5.39 16.22
N ALA A 53 13.78 5.36 17.00
CA ALA A 53 15.07 4.85 16.54
C ALA A 53 15.03 3.34 16.25
N ALA A 54 14.15 2.61 16.91
CA ALA A 54 14.00 1.17 16.76
C ALA A 54 13.17 0.75 15.53
N LEU A 55 12.33 1.64 14.96
CA LEU A 55 11.34 1.27 13.95
C LEU A 55 11.23 2.27 12.78
N PRO A 56 12.27 2.37 11.95
CA PRO A 56 12.14 3.11 10.70
C PRO A 56 11.09 2.43 9.80
N GLN A 57 10.09 3.19 9.35
CA GLN A 57 8.97 2.68 8.56
C GLN A 57 8.94 3.33 7.18
N ASP A 58 8.69 2.50 6.17
CA ASP A 58 8.37 2.97 4.82
C ASP A 58 6.87 3.30 4.73
N GLN A 59 6.57 4.42 4.10
CA GLN A 59 5.23 4.83 3.74
C GLN A 59 5.14 4.90 2.23
N PRO A 60 4.55 3.89 1.56
CA PRO A 60 4.35 3.92 0.12
C PRO A 60 3.23 4.90 -0.25
N TYR A 61 3.47 5.72 -1.25
CA TYR A 61 2.47 6.51 -1.95
C TYR A 61 2.50 6.17 -3.42
N MET A 62 1.33 6.00 -4.07
CA MET A 62 1.23 5.65 -5.48
C MET A 62 0.41 6.70 -6.24
N LEU A 63 0.94 7.18 -7.36
CA LEU A 63 0.19 7.93 -8.34
C LEU A 63 -0.20 6.98 -9.47
N PHE A 64 -1.46 6.97 -9.84
CA PHE A 64 -2.00 6.19 -10.95
C PHE A 64 -2.22 7.07 -12.17
N SER A 65 -2.17 6.48 -13.37
CA SER A 65 -2.36 7.21 -14.61
C SER A 65 -3.72 7.92 -14.73
N LYS A 66 -4.75 7.40 -14.08
CA LYS A 66 -6.10 8.00 -13.97
C LYS A 66 -6.84 7.42 -12.76
N GLY A 67 -8.06 7.89 -12.49
CA GLY A 67 -8.87 7.40 -11.36
C GLY A 67 -9.89 6.33 -11.73
N ILE A 68 -10.31 6.30 -13.00
CA ILE A 68 -11.30 5.34 -13.53
C ILE A 68 -10.66 4.60 -14.71
N TYR A 69 -10.84 3.28 -14.77
CA TYR A 69 -10.30 2.41 -15.81
C TYR A 69 -11.39 1.59 -16.47
N GLU A 70 -11.25 1.36 -17.79
CA GLU A 70 -12.06 0.37 -18.50
C GLU A 70 -11.39 -1.02 -18.42
N THR A 71 -12.19 -2.07 -18.54
CA THR A 71 -11.66 -3.43 -18.68
C THR A 71 -10.87 -3.56 -19.99
N GLY A 72 -9.78 -4.30 -19.95
CA GLY A 72 -8.86 -4.43 -21.09
C GLY A 72 -7.71 -3.40 -21.12
N GLU A 73 -7.68 -2.43 -20.21
CA GLU A 73 -6.63 -1.42 -20.11
C GLU A 73 -5.50 -1.76 -19.14
N ASP A 74 -4.37 -1.07 -19.31
CA ASP A 74 -3.28 -1.07 -18.33
C ASP A 74 -3.41 0.14 -17.39
N MET A 75 -3.47 -0.11 -16.09
CA MET A 75 -3.31 0.90 -15.05
C MET A 75 -1.82 1.11 -14.79
N TRP A 76 -1.29 2.23 -15.20
CA TRP A 76 0.10 2.63 -14.93
C TRP A 76 0.21 3.27 -13.56
N PHE A 77 1.34 3.03 -12.87
CA PHE A 77 1.59 3.65 -11.57
C PHE A 77 3.06 4.01 -11.36
N LYS A 78 3.25 5.04 -10.55
CA LYS A 78 4.52 5.40 -9.91
C LYS A 78 4.33 5.33 -8.41
N ALA A 79 5.22 4.64 -7.73
CA ALA A 79 5.26 4.61 -6.27
C ALA A 79 6.51 5.32 -5.75
N TRP A 80 6.33 6.15 -4.73
CA TRP A 80 7.41 6.69 -3.91
C TRP A 80 7.33 6.08 -2.52
N LEU A 81 8.47 5.71 -2.00
CA LEU A 81 8.59 5.17 -0.65
C LEU A 81 9.24 6.24 0.22
N PHE A 82 8.44 6.78 1.11
CA PHE A 82 8.91 7.81 2.03
C PHE A 82 9.28 7.20 3.40
N ASP A 83 10.28 7.78 4.06
CA ASP A 83 10.41 7.62 5.50
C ASP A 83 9.20 8.27 6.18
N ARG A 84 8.45 7.51 6.96
CA ARG A 84 7.20 7.97 7.58
C ARG A 84 7.38 9.22 8.44
N SER A 85 8.55 9.37 9.08
CA SER A 85 8.81 10.46 10.02
C SER A 85 9.16 11.78 9.33
N LEU A 86 10.01 11.71 8.28
CA LEU A 86 10.59 12.89 7.64
C LEU A 86 10.09 13.14 6.22
N LEU A 87 9.41 12.17 5.61
CA LEU A 87 8.95 12.17 4.21
C LEU A 87 10.10 12.32 3.19
N THR A 88 11.32 11.96 3.58
CA THR A 88 12.43 11.78 2.65
C THR A 88 12.31 10.43 1.95
N LEU A 89 12.88 10.28 0.76
CA LEU A 89 12.89 9.01 0.07
C LEU A 89 13.66 7.95 0.87
N SER A 90 13.04 6.76 1.00
CA SER A 90 13.58 5.62 1.73
C SER A 90 14.19 4.61 0.76
N ASP A 91 15.41 4.16 1.03
CA ASP A 91 16.09 3.09 0.29
C ASP A 91 16.18 1.76 1.06
N ARG A 92 15.39 1.62 2.14
CA ARG A 92 15.43 0.45 3.03
C ARG A 92 14.89 -0.81 2.38
N SER A 93 13.85 -0.66 1.56
CA SER A 93 13.18 -1.79 0.90
C SER A 93 13.56 -1.89 -0.56
N ARG A 94 13.56 -3.12 -1.09
CA ARG A 94 13.89 -3.43 -2.49
C ARG A 94 12.71 -3.98 -3.27
N THR A 95 11.61 -4.30 -2.59
CA THR A 95 10.42 -4.91 -3.19
C THR A 95 9.17 -4.18 -2.75
N LEU A 96 8.39 -3.72 -3.72
CA LEU A 96 7.02 -3.28 -3.53
C LEU A 96 6.08 -4.46 -3.82
N PHE A 97 5.30 -4.86 -2.84
CA PHE A 97 4.20 -5.81 -2.99
C PHE A 97 2.93 -5.03 -3.27
N LEU A 98 2.37 -5.19 -4.46
CA LEU A 98 1.15 -4.53 -4.88
C LEU A 98 0.00 -5.52 -4.88
N ARG A 99 -1.03 -5.23 -4.10
CA ARG A 99 -2.26 -6.02 -4.04
C ARG A 99 -3.46 -5.16 -4.35
N ILE A 100 -4.41 -5.72 -5.09
CA ILE A 100 -5.67 -5.06 -5.39
C ILE A 100 -6.81 -6.00 -4.98
N TYR A 101 -7.80 -5.42 -4.33
CA TYR A 101 -8.98 -6.10 -3.83
C TYR A 101 -10.24 -5.45 -4.40
N ASP A 102 -11.21 -6.27 -4.74
CA ASP A 102 -12.55 -5.82 -5.12
C ASP A 102 -13.38 -5.39 -3.89
N SER A 103 -14.59 -4.90 -4.13
CA SER A 103 -15.51 -4.49 -3.06
C SER A 103 -15.92 -5.63 -2.13
N ALA A 104 -15.82 -6.89 -2.57
CA ALA A 104 -16.08 -8.08 -1.76
C ALA A 104 -14.82 -8.57 -0.98
N ASP A 105 -13.74 -7.76 -0.96
CA ASP A 105 -12.44 -8.10 -0.37
C ASP A 105 -11.74 -9.31 -1.02
N SER A 106 -12.10 -9.62 -2.27
CA SER A 106 -11.44 -10.68 -3.03
C SER A 106 -10.16 -10.13 -3.66
N LEU A 107 -9.08 -10.88 -3.53
CA LEU A 107 -7.77 -10.52 -4.10
C LEU A 107 -7.80 -10.76 -5.62
N VAL A 108 -7.71 -9.67 -6.41
CA VAL A 108 -7.74 -9.72 -7.89
C VAL A 108 -6.36 -9.50 -8.51
N TRP A 109 -5.43 -8.88 -7.77
CA TRP A 109 -4.06 -8.65 -8.19
C TRP A 109 -3.08 -8.88 -7.04
N ASN A 110 -1.95 -9.55 -7.31
CA ASN A 110 -0.92 -9.81 -6.30
C ASN A 110 0.43 -9.97 -6.99
N GLU A 111 1.13 -8.87 -7.20
CA GLU A 111 2.41 -8.84 -7.91
C GLU A 111 3.47 -8.06 -7.13
N LYS A 112 4.73 -8.28 -7.51
CA LYS A 112 5.92 -7.64 -6.95
C LYS A 112 6.58 -6.75 -7.97
N TYR A 113 7.06 -5.60 -7.52
CA TYR A 113 7.79 -4.63 -8.35
C TYR A 113 9.10 -4.26 -7.68
N PRO A 114 10.19 -4.08 -8.44
CA PRO A 114 11.47 -3.68 -7.88
C PRO A 114 11.44 -2.22 -7.41
N ILE A 115 12.11 -1.96 -6.28
CA ILE A 115 12.35 -0.61 -5.76
C ILE A 115 13.81 -0.25 -6.02
N SER A 116 14.01 0.95 -6.56
CA SER A 116 15.33 1.56 -6.76
C SER A 116 15.32 3.00 -6.28
N GLY A 117 16.21 3.36 -5.35
CA GLY A 117 16.31 4.71 -4.80
C GLY A 117 15.00 5.24 -4.19
N GLY A 118 14.22 4.36 -3.52
CA GLY A 118 12.94 4.73 -2.93
C GLY A 118 11.79 4.88 -3.93
N ARG A 119 11.90 4.31 -5.13
CA ARG A 119 10.92 4.43 -6.21
C ARG A 119 10.60 3.08 -6.83
N ALA A 120 9.35 2.90 -7.23
CA ALA A 120 8.93 1.77 -8.06
C ALA A 120 7.97 2.26 -9.14
N GLU A 121 8.02 1.63 -10.29
CA GLU A 121 7.17 1.92 -11.44
C GLU A 121 6.64 0.62 -12.01
N GLY A 122 5.46 0.68 -12.60
CA GLY A 122 4.88 -0.48 -13.22
C GLY A 122 3.50 -0.26 -13.81
N HIS A 123 2.89 -1.36 -14.16
CA HIS A 123 1.51 -1.38 -14.65
C HIS A 123 0.76 -2.58 -14.07
N VAL A 124 -0.55 -2.51 -14.12
CA VAL A 124 -1.49 -3.57 -13.76
C VAL A 124 -2.45 -3.73 -14.93
N PHE A 125 -2.54 -4.92 -15.49
CA PHE A 125 -3.51 -5.20 -16.55
C PHE A 125 -4.89 -5.46 -15.92
N ILE A 126 -5.85 -4.61 -16.22
CA ILE A 126 -7.24 -4.74 -15.79
C ILE A 126 -7.96 -5.67 -16.77
N GLY A 127 -8.03 -6.96 -16.42
CA GLY A 127 -8.60 -7.97 -17.32
C GLY A 127 -10.12 -7.85 -17.46
N GLU A 128 -10.66 -8.40 -18.55
CA GLU A 128 -12.11 -8.40 -18.84
C GLU A 128 -12.97 -9.11 -17.78
N HIS A 129 -12.34 -9.90 -16.88
CA HIS A 129 -13.01 -10.58 -15.78
C HIS A 129 -13.22 -9.70 -14.53
N TRP A 130 -12.64 -8.49 -14.51
CA TRP A 130 -12.87 -7.54 -13.43
C TRP A 130 -14.27 -6.96 -13.54
N LYS A 131 -14.94 -6.83 -12.41
CA LYS A 131 -16.31 -6.31 -12.37
C LYS A 131 -16.31 -4.78 -12.23
N THR A 132 -17.35 -4.14 -12.73
CA THR A 132 -17.58 -2.72 -12.45
C THR A 132 -17.70 -2.48 -10.95
N GLY A 133 -16.96 -1.50 -10.43
CA GLY A 133 -16.99 -1.13 -9.02
C GLY A 133 -15.71 -0.50 -8.51
N GLU A 134 -15.69 -0.24 -7.19
CA GLU A 134 -14.54 0.27 -6.47
C GLU A 134 -13.54 -0.85 -6.18
N TYR A 135 -12.27 -0.54 -6.36
CA TYR A 135 -11.15 -1.42 -6.01
C TYR A 135 -10.19 -0.70 -5.07
N ARG A 136 -9.66 -1.45 -4.10
CA ARG A 136 -8.65 -0.97 -3.17
C ARG A 136 -7.27 -1.44 -3.61
N VAL A 137 -6.36 -0.49 -3.77
CA VAL A 137 -4.96 -0.72 -4.13
C VAL A 137 -4.10 -0.54 -2.88
N GLU A 138 -3.38 -1.59 -2.51
CA GLU A 138 -2.55 -1.63 -1.31
C GLU A 138 -1.10 -1.91 -1.71
N GLY A 139 -0.21 -0.96 -1.40
CA GLY A 139 1.23 -1.09 -1.58
C GLY A 139 1.91 -1.42 -0.24
N TYR A 140 2.75 -2.44 -0.22
CA TYR A 140 3.49 -2.85 0.96
C TYR A 140 4.96 -2.94 0.67
N THR A 141 5.77 -2.63 1.68
CA THR A 141 7.15 -3.07 1.75
C THR A 141 7.36 -3.88 3.01
N ARG A 142 8.47 -4.58 3.10
CA ARG A 142 8.78 -5.30 4.34
C ARG A 142 8.91 -4.34 5.52
N SER A 143 9.49 -3.16 5.31
CA SER A 143 9.61 -2.12 6.33
C SER A 143 8.25 -1.53 6.76
N SER A 144 7.29 -1.39 5.85
CA SER A 144 5.95 -0.90 6.19
C SER A 144 5.13 -1.88 7.04
N LEU A 145 5.50 -3.18 7.05
CA LEU A 145 4.77 -4.23 7.77
C LEU A 145 5.24 -4.42 9.23
N TYR A 146 6.42 -3.91 9.58
CA TYR A 146 6.94 -4.00 10.96
C TYR A 146 6.33 -3.00 11.92
N ALA A 147 5.58 -2.02 11.41
CA ALA A 147 4.81 -1.11 12.24
C ALA A 147 3.74 -1.85 13.03
N ASP A 148 3.41 -1.30 14.18
CA ASP A 148 2.32 -1.83 15.00
C ASP A 148 1.08 -2.02 14.12
N SER A 149 0.65 -3.25 14.07
CA SER A 149 -0.19 -3.85 13.02
C SER A 149 -1.55 -3.19 12.78
N THR A 150 -1.92 -2.19 13.54
CA THR A 150 -3.27 -1.60 13.50
C THR A 150 -3.39 -0.37 12.59
N GLU A 151 -2.29 0.35 12.32
CA GLU A 151 -2.37 1.67 11.67
C GLU A 151 -1.73 1.77 10.26
N ALA A 152 -1.02 0.76 9.79
CA ALA A 152 -0.09 0.91 8.66
C ALA A 152 -0.67 0.71 7.25
N LEU A 153 -1.97 0.51 7.09
CA LEU A 153 -2.57 0.22 5.79
C LEU A 153 -3.52 1.35 5.37
N PHE A 154 -3.03 2.21 4.49
CA PHE A 154 -3.83 3.27 3.88
C PHE A 154 -4.06 2.91 2.41
N PRO A 155 -5.17 2.21 2.08
CA PRO A 155 -5.46 1.81 0.71
C PRO A 155 -5.83 3.03 -0.13
N GLN A 156 -5.29 3.09 -1.34
CA GLN A 156 -5.77 4.02 -2.35
C GLN A 156 -6.89 3.36 -3.17
N LYS A 157 -7.75 4.15 -3.75
CA LYS A 157 -8.95 3.67 -4.45
C LYS A 157 -8.90 3.99 -5.93
N ILE A 158 -9.33 3.04 -6.75
CA ILE A 158 -9.61 3.21 -8.16
C ILE A 158 -11.01 2.70 -8.48
N TRP A 159 -11.57 3.12 -9.58
CA TRP A 159 -12.84 2.65 -10.09
C TRP A 159 -12.63 1.90 -11.40
N VAL A 160 -13.27 0.75 -11.57
CA VAL A 160 -13.26 -0.01 -12.82
C VAL A 160 -14.67 -0.03 -13.41
N VAL A 161 -14.78 0.20 -14.71
CA VAL A 161 -16.01 0.14 -15.47
C VAL A 161 -15.82 -0.75 -16.70
N ASP A 162 -16.88 -1.31 -17.22
CA ASP A 162 -16.81 -2.06 -18.47
C ASP A 162 -16.56 -1.10 -19.64
N ARG A 163 -17.34 -0.01 -19.72
CA ARG A 163 -17.15 1.09 -20.66
C ARG A 163 -17.73 2.37 -20.08
N ILE A 164 -17.06 3.50 -20.29
CA ILE A 164 -17.65 4.81 -19.99
C ILE A 164 -18.59 5.18 -21.14
N ASP A 165 -19.89 5.10 -20.90
CA ASP A 165 -20.86 5.77 -21.74
C ASP A 165 -20.75 7.27 -21.54
N LYS A 166 -20.76 8.06 -22.63
CA LYS A 166 -20.63 9.52 -22.63
C LYS A 166 -21.78 10.28 -21.94
N GLN A 167 -22.69 9.59 -21.27
CA GLN A 167 -23.63 10.20 -20.35
C GLN A 167 -22.90 10.50 -19.05
N GLU A 168 -22.87 11.78 -18.70
CA GLU A 168 -22.44 12.21 -17.37
C GLU A 168 -23.06 11.30 -16.32
N PRO A 169 -22.31 10.83 -15.31
CA PRO A 169 -22.92 10.20 -14.16
C PRO A 169 -23.90 11.24 -13.61
N GLN A 170 -25.18 11.06 -13.90
CA GLN A 170 -26.21 11.84 -13.25
C GLN A 170 -25.98 11.65 -11.77
N ASP A 171 -25.70 12.75 -11.11
CA ASP A 171 -25.67 12.81 -9.66
C ASP A 171 -27.05 12.40 -9.16
N THR A 172 -27.25 11.10 -8.96
CA THR A 172 -28.51 10.51 -8.48
C THR A 172 -28.82 10.91 -7.04
N ARG A 173 -28.30 12.08 -6.58
CA ARG A 173 -28.51 12.65 -5.25
C ARG A 173 -29.85 13.37 -5.10
N THR A 174 -30.77 13.28 -6.08
CA THR A 174 -32.12 13.79 -5.91
C THR A 174 -33.00 12.76 -5.21
N GLY A 175 -32.88 12.69 -3.90
CA GLY A 175 -33.71 11.81 -3.06
C GLY A 175 -33.11 11.50 -1.71
N LEU A 176 -32.26 12.36 -1.16
CA LEU A 176 -31.79 12.25 0.21
C LEU A 176 -33.01 12.32 1.15
N GLN A 177 -33.41 11.17 1.69
CA GLN A 177 -34.20 11.13 2.91
C GLN A 177 -33.41 11.88 3.99
N LYS A 178 -33.81 13.15 4.25
CA LYS A 178 -33.22 14.03 5.28
C LYS A 178 -33.44 13.53 6.72
N ASP A 179 -33.95 12.32 6.91
CA ASP A 179 -34.63 11.95 8.14
C ASP A 179 -33.74 11.25 9.17
N ASN A 180 -32.49 10.93 8.84
CA ASN A 180 -31.65 10.21 9.81
C ASN A 180 -30.19 10.73 9.78
N ILE A 181 -29.99 11.90 10.40
CA ILE A 181 -28.64 12.48 10.56
C ILE A 181 -27.98 11.86 11.79
N ARG A 182 -26.73 11.44 11.64
CA ARG A 182 -25.84 11.06 12.75
C ARG A 182 -24.94 12.25 13.06
N LEU A 183 -25.01 12.74 14.30
CA LEU A 183 -24.21 13.88 14.76
C LEU A 183 -23.15 13.41 15.76
N GLY A 184 -21.89 13.61 15.44
CA GLY A 184 -20.77 13.49 16.38
C GLY A 184 -20.49 14.84 17.04
N LEU A 185 -20.21 14.83 18.36
CA LEU A 185 -19.89 15.99 19.17
C LEU A 185 -18.54 15.77 19.86
N TYR A 186 -17.57 16.65 19.60
CA TYR A 186 -16.17 16.48 19.92
C TYR A 186 -15.63 17.66 20.75
N PRO A 187 -15.62 17.56 22.10
CA PRO A 187 -15.02 18.59 22.93
C PRO A 187 -13.52 18.70 22.67
N GLU A 188 -13.04 19.93 22.40
CA GLU A 188 -11.61 20.17 22.21
C GLU A 188 -10.83 19.77 23.47
N GLY A 189 -9.73 19.02 23.30
CA GLY A 189 -8.95 18.49 24.41
C GLY A 189 -9.55 17.27 25.10
N GLY A 190 -10.77 16.81 24.74
CA GLY A 190 -11.34 15.53 25.16
C GLY A 190 -12.51 15.63 26.15
N TYR A 191 -12.61 16.66 27.00
CA TYR A 191 -13.66 16.84 28.01
C TYR A 191 -14.24 18.23 28.05
N LEU A 192 -15.53 18.32 28.45
CA LEU A 192 -16.16 19.58 28.89
C LEU A 192 -15.86 19.81 30.35
N VAL A 193 -15.56 21.05 30.73
CA VAL A 193 -15.29 21.47 32.13
C VAL A 193 -16.21 22.61 32.50
N GLN A 194 -16.89 22.50 33.64
CA GLN A 194 -17.84 23.49 34.13
C GLN A 194 -17.16 24.81 34.51
N GLY A 195 -17.88 25.92 34.33
CA GLY A 195 -17.44 27.27 34.78
C GLY A 195 -16.37 27.93 33.92
N ILE A 196 -15.93 27.30 32.85
CA ILE A 196 -14.97 27.85 31.86
C ILE A 196 -15.48 27.69 30.45
N LYS A 197 -15.00 28.52 29.53
CA LYS A 197 -15.33 28.41 28.11
C LYS A 197 -14.76 27.15 27.51
N ASN A 198 -15.62 26.33 26.91
CA ASN A 198 -15.26 25.14 26.14
C ASN A 198 -15.58 25.35 24.67
N TYR A 199 -14.86 24.60 23.82
CA TYR A 199 -15.10 24.52 22.39
C TYR A 199 -15.50 23.08 22.04
N VAL A 200 -16.55 22.95 21.22
CA VAL A 200 -17.03 21.64 20.78
C VAL A 200 -17.17 21.67 19.27
N ALA A 201 -16.36 20.85 18.60
CA ALA A 201 -16.56 20.61 17.18
C ALA A 201 -17.68 19.60 16.98
N PHE A 202 -18.37 19.67 15.85
CA PHE A 202 -19.38 18.70 15.49
C PHE A 202 -19.23 18.29 14.03
N LYS A 203 -19.71 17.08 13.71
CA LYS A 203 -19.78 16.55 12.35
C LYS A 203 -21.08 15.80 12.15
N ALA A 204 -21.82 16.21 11.10
CA ALA A 204 -23.06 15.59 10.67
C ALA A 204 -22.82 14.72 9.44
N ILE A 205 -23.28 13.48 9.48
CA ILE A 205 -23.24 12.53 8.36
C ILE A 205 -24.59 11.82 8.21
N ASP A 206 -24.88 11.37 7.01
CA ASP A 206 -26.02 10.51 6.73
C ASP A 206 -25.75 9.04 7.09
N ASN A 207 -26.68 8.16 6.76
CA ASN A 207 -26.56 6.72 6.98
C ASN A 207 -25.46 6.07 6.13
N GLN A 208 -25.08 6.69 5.01
CA GLN A 208 -24.01 6.23 4.12
C GLN A 208 -22.63 6.76 4.54
N GLY A 209 -22.57 7.59 5.60
CA GLY A 209 -21.34 8.23 6.05
C GLY A 209 -20.94 9.47 5.25
N MET A 210 -21.83 9.97 4.38
CA MET A 210 -21.57 11.19 3.60
C MET A 210 -21.87 12.44 4.45
N PRO A 211 -21.09 13.53 4.30
CA PRO A 211 -21.32 14.76 5.01
C PRO A 211 -22.68 15.39 4.65
N VAL A 212 -23.38 15.90 5.67
CA VAL A 212 -24.67 16.57 5.48
C VAL A 212 -24.59 17.97 6.10
N PRO A 213 -24.99 19.03 5.38
CA PRO A 213 -25.13 20.35 5.95
C PRO A 213 -26.08 20.34 7.17
N LEU A 214 -25.68 21.01 8.24
CA LEU A 214 -26.42 21.04 9.49
C LEU A 214 -26.70 22.47 9.91
N SER A 215 -27.95 22.71 10.36
CA SER A 215 -28.34 23.93 11.12
C SER A 215 -29.24 23.54 12.27
N GLY A 216 -29.12 24.27 13.37
CA GLY A 216 -29.85 24.00 14.60
C GLY A 216 -29.45 24.92 15.75
N TRP A 217 -29.71 24.47 16.95
CA TRP A 217 -29.47 25.26 18.17
C TRP A 217 -28.81 24.43 19.26
N LEU A 218 -27.89 25.04 19.98
CA LEU A 218 -27.52 24.58 21.31
C LEU A 218 -28.63 24.97 22.29
N CYS A 219 -29.10 23.99 23.04
CA CYS A 219 -30.17 24.17 24.03
C CYS A 219 -29.65 23.90 25.43
N GLU A 220 -30.09 24.74 26.40
CA GLU A 220 -29.87 24.62 27.85
C GLU A 220 -31.18 24.26 28.49
N ASN A 221 -31.30 23.06 29.08
CA ASN A 221 -32.58 22.57 29.66
C ASN A 221 -33.79 22.75 28.70
N GLY A 222 -33.57 22.58 27.39
CA GLY A 222 -34.60 22.76 26.35
C GLY A 222 -34.74 24.19 25.80
N ALA A 223 -34.14 25.20 26.43
CA ALA A 223 -34.13 26.58 25.92
C ALA A 223 -32.99 26.79 24.92
N ARG A 224 -33.28 27.38 23.77
CA ARG A 224 -32.29 27.70 22.72
C ARG A 224 -31.39 28.85 23.16
N ILE A 225 -30.08 28.64 23.21
CA ILE A 225 -29.10 29.65 23.67
C ILE A 225 -28.11 30.08 22.60
N LEU A 226 -27.85 29.25 21.59
CA LEU A 226 -26.87 29.53 20.53
C LEU A 226 -27.33 28.92 19.22
N ASN A 227 -27.29 29.68 18.13
CA ASN A 227 -27.46 29.12 16.78
C ASN A 227 -26.18 28.40 16.33
N ILE A 228 -26.34 27.23 15.70
CA ILE A 228 -25.21 26.45 15.17
C ILE A 228 -25.46 26.14 13.70
N GLU A 229 -24.40 26.22 12.90
CA GLU A 229 -24.39 25.91 11.49
C GLU A 229 -23.08 25.27 11.09
N SER A 230 -23.15 24.27 10.21
CA SER A 230 -21.95 23.67 9.65
C SER A 230 -21.34 24.59 8.60
N SER A 231 -20.02 24.73 8.59
CA SER A 231 -19.29 25.59 7.66
C SER A 231 -18.60 24.82 6.52
N HIS A 232 -18.27 23.54 6.73
CA HIS A 232 -17.63 22.69 5.72
C HIS A 232 -17.94 21.22 5.96
N ASP A 233 -18.40 20.50 4.94
CA ASP A 233 -18.65 19.05 4.96
C ASP A 233 -19.34 18.54 6.24
N GLY A 234 -20.43 19.20 6.62
CA GLY A 234 -21.20 18.88 7.82
C GLY A 234 -20.49 19.21 9.14
N MET A 235 -19.30 19.81 9.09
CA MET A 235 -18.51 20.17 10.27
C MET A 235 -18.72 21.61 10.68
N GLY A 236 -18.64 21.87 11.99
CA GLY A 236 -18.68 23.20 12.56
C GLY A 236 -18.14 23.21 13.99
N LEU A 237 -18.09 24.38 14.57
CA LEU A 237 -17.56 24.65 15.91
C LEU A 237 -18.54 25.49 16.71
N LEU A 238 -18.83 25.12 17.94
CA LEU A 238 -19.58 25.90 18.90
C LEU A 238 -18.77 26.15 20.18
N SER A 239 -19.04 27.21 20.89
CA SER A 239 -18.39 27.49 22.18
C SER A 239 -19.39 27.98 23.20
N PHE A 240 -19.26 27.49 24.43
CA PHE A 240 -20.13 27.88 25.55
C PHE A 240 -19.46 27.61 26.89
N VAL A 241 -20.07 28.05 27.97
CA VAL A 241 -19.66 27.79 29.36
C VAL A 241 -20.65 26.80 29.97
N PRO A 242 -20.29 25.53 30.22
CA PRO A 242 -21.20 24.60 30.89
C PRO A 242 -21.40 25.00 32.38
N HIS A 243 -22.66 24.90 32.86
CA HIS A 243 -23.03 25.11 34.25
C HIS A 243 -23.36 23.80 34.97
N GLU A 244 -23.18 23.79 36.28
CA GLU A 244 -23.49 22.62 37.10
C GLU A 244 -24.98 22.30 37.09
N GLY A 245 -25.35 21.03 36.97
CA GLY A 245 -26.75 20.58 37.00
C GLY A 245 -27.53 20.84 35.70
N VAL A 246 -26.93 21.43 34.69
CA VAL A 246 -27.60 21.81 33.44
C VAL A 246 -27.39 20.73 32.39
N ARG A 247 -28.49 20.36 31.69
CA ARG A 247 -28.44 19.47 30.53
C ARG A 247 -28.35 20.27 29.23
N TYR A 248 -27.32 19.96 28.46
CA TYR A 248 -27.11 20.58 27.15
C TYR A 248 -27.44 19.59 26.03
N THR A 249 -28.19 20.06 25.02
CA THR A 249 -28.52 19.29 23.79
C THR A 249 -28.33 20.14 22.55
N VAL A 250 -28.04 19.50 21.46
CA VAL A 250 -28.11 20.09 20.11
C VAL A 250 -29.45 19.68 19.48
N GLN A 251 -30.31 20.67 19.20
CA GLN A 251 -31.58 20.50 18.52
C GLN A 251 -31.43 20.91 17.05
N LEU A 252 -31.65 20.01 16.12
CA LEU A 252 -31.61 20.30 14.69
C LEU A 252 -32.91 20.92 14.19
N THR A 253 -32.87 21.56 13.03
CA THR A 253 -34.04 22.14 12.38
C THR A 253 -35.11 21.12 11.99
N ASN A 254 -34.74 19.85 11.80
CA ASN A 254 -35.65 18.74 11.57
C ASN A 254 -36.26 18.12 12.85
N GLY A 255 -35.95 18.71 14.03
CA GLY A 255 -36.49 18.25 15.32
C GLY A 255 -35.65 17.18 16.02
N GLN A 256 -34.62 16.63 15.42
CA GLN A 256 -33.73 15.65 16.10
C GLN A 256 -32.94 16.35 17.22
N GLU A 257 -32.77 15.64 18.34
CA GLU A 257 -31.99 16.11 19.49
C GLU A 257 -30.83 15.16 19.81
N PHE A 258 -29.69 15.77 20.10
CA PHE A 258 -28.45 15.06 20.46
C PHE A 258 -27.88 15.59 21.76
N PRO A 259 -27.68 14.75 22.80
CA PRO A 259 -27.11 15.21 24.06
C PRO A 259 -25.61 15.52 23.88
N LEU A 260 -25.16 16.59 24.53
CA LEU A 260 -23.74 16.86 24.67
C LEU A 260 -23.10 15.84 25.66
N PRO A 261 -21.78 15.59 25.51
CA PRO A 261 -21.03 14.83 26.52
C PRO A 261 -21.15 15.47 27.91
N ALA A 262 -21.09 14.63 28.94
CA ALA A 262 -21.15 15.11 30.32
C ALA A 262 -19.95 16.03 30.65
N SER A 263 -20.21 17.13 31.37
CA SER A 263 -19.18 18.07 31.81
C SER A 263 -18.59 17.66 33.17
N LEU A 264 -17.29 17.84 33.35
CA LEU A 264 -16.58 17.61 34.61
C LEU A 264 -16.70 18.82 35.51
N ARG A 265 -16.94 18.60 36.82
CA ARG A 265 -16.97 19.68 37.82
C ARG A 265 -15.60 20.32 38.03
N SER A 266 -14.54 19.56 37.86
CA SER A 266 -13.17 20.03 37.96
C SER A 266 -12.34 19.42 36.82
N GLY A 267 -11.43 20.20 36.26
CA GLY A 267 -10.61 19.76 35.14
C GLY A 267 -9.86 20.93 34.54
N MET A 268 -9.26 20.67 33.39
CA MET A 268 -8.55 21.66 32.60
C MET A 268 -8.98 21.53 31.14
N VAL A 269 -9.07 22.65 30.45
CA VAL A 269 -9.25 22.65 28.99
C VAL A 269 -8.01 23.22 28.33
N MET A 270 -7.68 22.67 27.18
CA MET A 270 -6.64 23.16 26.29
C MET A 270 -7.31 23.64 25.01
N HIS A 271 -6.96 24.83 24.55
CA HIS A 271 -7.48 25.42 23.33
C HIS A 271 -6.35 25.98 22.48
N LEU A 272 -6.43 25.73 21.16
CA LEU A 272 -5.56 26.34 20.17
C LEU A 272 -6.07 27.75 19.86
N GLU A 273 -5.43 28.78 20.42
CA GLU A 273 -5.83 30.17 20.26
C GLU A 273 -5.64 30.66 18.81
N HIS A 274 -4.45 30.42 18.26
CA HIS A 274 -4.15 30.72 16.86
C HIS A 274 -2.87 30.03 16.39
N THR A 275 -2.75 29.92 15.08
CA THR A 275 -1.54 29.50 14.38
C THR A 275 -1.21 30.56 13.32
N ASP A 276 -0.02 31.13 13.39
CA ASP A 276 0.50 32.07 12.40
C ASP A 276 1.84 31.61 11.82
N ARG A 277 2.48 32.42 11.00
CA ARG A 277 3.77 32.08 10.37
C ARG A 277 4.92 31.96 11.38
N LYS A 278 4.80 32.51 12.58
CA LYS A 278 5.88 32.55 13.58
C LYS A 278 5.64 31.59 14.73
N ASN A 279 4.40 31.49 15.19
CA ASN A 279 4.08 30.75 16.40
C ASN A 279 2.77 29.96 16.28
N VAL A 280 2.69 28.93 17.10
CA VAL A 280 1.46 28.23 17.49
C VAL A 280 1.19 28.56 18.95
N VAL A 281 0.01 29.07 19.27
CA VAL A 281 -0.33 29.53 20.60
C VAL A 281 -1.46 28.69 21.19
N PHE A 282 -1.20 28.06 22.32
CA PHE A 282 -2.18 27.33 23.12
C PHE A 282 -2.52 28.12 24.42
N SER A 283 -3.75 27.95 24.88
CA SER A 283 -4.12 28.26 26.25
C SER A 283 -4.53 27.01 27.00
N ALA A 284 -4.05 26.87 28.24
CA ALA A 284 -4.58 25.94 29.21
C ALA A 284 -5.37 26.73 30.25
N ARG A 285 -6.57 26.30 30.60
CA ARG A 285 -7.46 26.98 31.53
C ARG A 285 -8.09 26.02 32.52
N GLN A 286 -8.28 26.47 33.76
CA GLN A 286 -9.04 25.74 34.79
C GLN A 286 -10.03 26.69 35.49
N PRO A 287 -11.09 26.21 36.17
CA PRO A 287 -12.04 27.04 36.87
C PRO A 287 -11.36 27.95 37.89
N ARG A 288 -11.85 29.20 38.01
CA ARG A 288 -11.31 30.18 38.99
C ARG A 288 -11.38 29.61 40.40
N GLY A 289 -10.33 29.87 41.21
CA GLY A 289 -10.25 29.36 42.59
C GLY A 289 -9.79 27.91 42.70
N SER A 290 -9.46 27.21 41.58
CA SER A 290 -8.83 25.92 41.59
C SER A 290 -7.40 26.04 42.15
N MET A 291 -6.89 24.99 42.82
CA MET A 291 -5.51 24.97 43.27
C MET A 291 -4.53 25.04 42.10
N PRO A 292 -3.43 25.80 42.23
CA PRO A 292 -2.39 25.84 41.23
C PRO A 292 -1.83 24.44 40.97
N ARG A 293 -1.66 24.06 39.68
CA ARG A 293 -1.19 22.74 39.27
C ARG A 293 0.00 22.87 38.32
N ARG A 294 1.00 21.99 38.47
CA ARG A 294 2.05 21.88 37.46
C ARG A 294 1.50 21.10 36.28
N ILE A 295 1.73 21.62 35.09
CA ILE A 295 1.36 20.98 33.83
C ILE A 295 2.56 20.97 32.90
N SER A 296 2.60 20.01 32.00
CA SER A 296 3.56 19.96 30.90
C SER A 296 2.86 19.69 29.59
N LEU A 297 3.25 20.43 28.55
CA LEU A 297 2.81 20.23 27.16
C LEU A 297 3.94 19.52 26.42
N PHE A 298 3.61 18.42 25.80
CA PHE A 298 4.49 17.69 24.89
C PHE A 298 3.92 17.80 23.48
N VAL A 299 4.78 18.09 22.49
CA VAL A 299 4.37 18.20 21.08
C VAL A 299 5.26 17.32 20.24
N GLN A 300 4.62 16.51 19.42
CA GLN A 300 5.27 15.64 18.45
C GLN A 300 4.68 15.79 17.05
N MET A 301 5.45 15.36 16.05
CA MET A 301 5.01 15.29 14.66
C MET A 301 5.50 13.98 14.04
N ARG A 302 4.59 13.10 13.63
CA ARG A 302 4.93 11.75 13.10
C ARG A 302 5.91 10.97 13.98
N GLY A 303 5.72 11.02 15.30
CA GLY A 303 6.62 10.39 16.28
C GLY A 303 7.95 11.13 16.52
N VAL A 304 8.16 12.30 15.90
CA VAL A 304 9.31 13.16 16.16
C VAL A 304 8.97 14.14 17.28
N PRO A 305 9.63 14.11 18.44
CA PRO A 305 9.47 15.15 19.45
C PRO A 305 9.87 16.52 18.91
N CYS A 306 8.98 17.51 19.05
CA CYS A 306 9.22 18.89 18.61
C CYS A 306 9.41 19.83 19.79
N TYR A 307 8.52 19.75 20.79
CA TYR A 307 8.55 20.62 21.94
C TYR A 307 8.17 19.92 23.24
N GLN A 308 8.75 20.39 24.31
CA GLN A 308 8.33 20.12 25.67
C GLN A 308 8.34 21.44 26.45
N ALA A 309 7.20 21.86 26.95
CA ALA A 309 7.04 23.07 27.74
C ALA A 309 6.30 22.75 29.04
N GLY A 310 6.64 23.42 30.13
CA GLY A 310 5.99 23.20 31.43
C GLY A 310 5.75 24.51 32.15
N GLY A 311 4.75 24.53 33.01
CA GLY A 311 4.43 25.70 33.83
C GLY A 311 3.46 25.41 34.97
N VAL A 312 3.16 26.42 35.74
CA VAL A 312 2.15 26.35 36.80
C VAL A 312 0.89 26.98 36.31
N LEU A 313 -0.14 26.18 36.11
CA LEU A 313 -1.50 26.66 35.79
C LEU A 313 -2.17 27.15 37.09
N ARG A 314 -2.53 28.44 37.11
CA ARG A 314 -3.37 29.03 38.18
C ARG A 314 -4.83 29.09 37.68
N ASP A 315 -5.19 30.13 36.90
CA ASP A 315 -6.48 30.20 36.20
C ASP A 315 -6.30 29.96 34.69
N SER A 316 -5.24 30.54 34.13
CA SER A 316 -4.90 30.45 32.71
C SER A 316 -3.38 30.45 32.52
N LEU A 317 -2.88 29.71 31.55
CA LEU A 317 -1.49 29.67 31.08
C LEU A 317 -1.48 29.72 29.56
N ILE A 318 -0.74 30.67 28.99
CA ILE A 318 -0.51 30.77 27.56
C ILE A 318 0.84 30.12 27.25
N ILE A 319 0.85 29.24 26.22
CA ILE A 319 2.03 28.54 25.76
C ILE A 319 2.23 28.88 24.29
N SER A 320 3.34 29.54 23.97
CA SER A 320 3.70 29.90 22.59
C SER A 320 4.85 29.02 22.11
N LEU A 321 4.67 28.36 20.97
CA LEU A 321 5.62 27.45 20.35
C LEU A 321 6.11 28.07 19.04
N PRO A 322 7.41 28.36 18.89
CA PRO A 322 7.95 28.90 17.63
C PRO A 322 7.74 27.93 16.46
N MET A 323 7.35 28.43 15.30
CA MET A 323 7.13 27.60 14.11
C MET A 323 8.42 26.93 13.59
N SER A 324 9.60 27.51 13.91
CA SER A 324 10.91 27.02 13.49
C SER A 324 11.31 25.68 14.08
N GLY A 325 10.68 25.23 15.17
CA GLY A 325 11.00 23.93 15.78
C GLY A 325 10.28 22.74 15.15
N PHE A 326 9.39 22.95 14.18
CA PHE A 326 8.76 21.86 13.46
C PHE A 326 9.60 21.44 12.26
N PRO A 327 9.81 20.12 12.04
CA PRO A 327 10.70 19.62 11.00
C PRO A 327 10.17 19.87 9.58
N GLY A 328 8.87 19.94 9.41
CA GLY A 328 8.24 20.09 8.10
C GLY A 328 6.74 20.39 8.19
N GLN A 329 6.10 20.40 7.03
CA GLN A 329 4.66 20.51 6.91
C GLN A 329 3.94 19.29 7.46
N GLY A 330 2.78 19.48 8.08
CA GLY A 330 1.87 18.39 8.43
C GLY A 330 1.16 18.56 9.75
N ILE A 331 0.58 17.47 10.24
CA ILE A 331 -0.14 17.41 11.50
C ILE A 331 0.85 17.23 12.64
N ALA A 332 0.75 18.10 13.63
CA ALA A 332 1.40 17.97 14.92
C ALA A 332 0.35 17.62 16.01
N GLU A 333 0.81 16.95 17.05
CA GLU A 333 0.00 16.48 18.16
C GLU A 333 0.51 17.12 19.45
N ALA A 334 -0.34 17.87 20.13
CA ALA A 334 -0.07 18.48 21.42
C ALA A 334 -0.83 17.71 22.51
N THR A 335 -0.08 17.16 23.48
CA THR A 335 -0.65 16.46 24.63
C THR A 335 -0.27 17.19 25.92
N LEU A 336 -1.28 17.55 26.68
CA LEU A 336 -1.13 18.17 27.98
C LEU A 336 -1.13 17.11 29.08
N PHE A 337 -0.15 17.17 29.97
CA PHE A 337 0.02 16.23 31.09
C PHE A 337 -0.12 16.94 32.44
N ASP A 338 -0.62 16.20 33.44
CA ASP A 338 -0.64 16.62 34.84
C ASP A 338 0.70 16.37 35.57
N GLU A 339 0.74 16.65 36.85
CA GLU A 339 1.92 16.44 37.72
C GLU A 339 2.35 14.97 37.80
N GLN A 340 1.40 14.05 37.62
CA GLN A 340 1.65 12.60 37.63
C GLN A 340 1.95 12.04 36.21
N GLN A 341 2.21 12.90 35.24
CA GLN A 341 2.44 12.53 33.83
C GLN A 341 1.27 11.76 33.22
N ARG A 342 0.04 12.02 33.66
CA ARG A 342 -1.17 11.48 33.02
C ARG A 342 -1.63 12.45 31.96
N PRO A 343 -1.99 11.98 30.74
CA PRO A 343 -2.53 12.86 29.71
C PRO A 343 -3.90 13.39 30.13
N ILE A 344 -4.11 14.69 29.95
CA ILE A 344 -5.34 15.40 30.35
C ILE A 344 -6.11 15.89 29.14
N ALA A 345 -5.40 16.42 28.15
CA ALA A 345 -5.96 16.95 26.92
C ALA A 345 -5.04 16.66 25.74
N GLU A 346 -5.62 16.41 24.59
CA GLU A 346 -4.90 16.15 23.35
C GLU A 346 -5.53 16.92 22.20
N ARG A 347 -4.71 17.49 21.32
CA ARG A 347 -5.14 18.30 20.18
C ARG A 347 -4.21 18.09 18.99
N LEU A 348 -4.79 17.70 17.86
CA LEU A 348 -4.11 17.74 16.58
C LEU A 348 -4.23 19.13 15.96
N PHE A 349 -3.18 19.63 15.37
CA PHE A 349 -3.15 20.91 14.68
C PHE A 349 -2.18 20.85 13.48
N TYR A 350 -2.39 21.75 12.52
CA TYR A 350 -1.61 21.75 11.29
C TYR A 350 -0.53 22.82 11.31
N VAL A 351 0.69 22.48 10.92
CA VAL A 351 1.84 23.40 10.91
C VAL A 351 2.44 23.52 9.52
N LEU A 352 3.06 24.69 9.24
CA LEU A 352 3.78 25.01 8.03
C LEU A 352 3.01 24.70 6.73
N PRO A 353 1.75 25.16 6.57
CA PRO A 353 0.87 24.76 5.47
C PRO A 353 1.39 25.14 4.07
N ASP A 354 2.37 26.01 3.98
CA ASP A 354 2.96 26.45 2.71
C ASP A 354 4.34 25.83 2.43
N LYS A 355 4.92 25.04 3.35
CA LYS A 355 6.24 24.41 3.19
C LYS A 355 6.16 23.17 2.29
N GLN A 356 5.86 23.40 1.01
CA GLN A 356 5.70 22.38 -0.03
C GLN A 356 6.28 22.88 -1.34
N LEU A 357 6.45 21.99 -2.32
CA LEU A 357 6.78 22.37 -3.67
C LEU A 357 5.59 23.09 -4.32
N THR A 358 5.87 24.21 -4.97
CA THR A 358 4.95 24.89 -5.86
C THR A 358 5.25 24.44 -7.29
N ILE A 359 4.42 23.54 -7.82
CA ILE A 359 4.53 23.03 -9.18
C ILE A 359 3.62 23.90 -10.07
N THR A 360 4.20 24.53 -11.09
CA THR A 360 3.43 25.20 -12.15
C THR A 360 3.57 24.38 -13.41
N ALA A 361 2.45 23.86 -13.93
CA ALA A 361 2.42 23.11 -15.18
C ALA A 361 1.44 23.78 -16.15
N ARG A 362 1.94 24.14 -17.34
CA ARG A 362 1.15 24.86 -18.35
C ARG A 362 1.29 24.18 -19.70
N PRO A 363 0.17 23.78 -20.34
CA PRO A 363 0.19 23.33 -21.72
C PRO A 363 0.54 24.49 -22.65
N SER A 364 1.16 24.20 -23.77
CA SER A 364 1.55 25.22 -24.75
C SER A 364 0.35 25.91 -25.45
N LYS A 365 -0.83 25.26 -25.42
CA LYS A 365 -2.10 25.76 -25.95
C LYS A 365 -3.22 25.41 -24.96
N GLU A 366 -4.29 26.19 -24.93
CA GLU A 366 -5.53 25.87 -24.21
C GLU A 366 -6.47 24.98 -25.05
N VAL A 367 -6.39 25.10 -26.38
CA VAL A 367 -7.15 24.29 -27.35
C VAL A 367 -6.20 23.67 -28.37
N TYR A 368 -6.29 22.38 -28.55
CA TYR A 368 -5.56 21.59 -29.54
C TYR A 368 -6.52 21.04 -30.57
N ILE A 369 -6.03 20.80 -31.78
CA ILE A 369 -6.74 19.95 -32.74
C ILE A 369 -6.39 18.47 -32.51
N ARG A 370 -7.13 17.58 -33.14
CA ARG A 370 -6.85 16.15 -33.17
C ARG A 370 -5.46 15.87 -33.71
N ARG A 371 -4.77 14.90 -33.11
CA ARG A 371 -3.41 14.46 -33.50
C ARG A 371 -2.36 15.56 -33.52
N ASP A 372 -2.60 16.62 -32.77
CA ASP A 372 -1.64 17.74 -32.63
C ASP A 372 -0.47 17.38 -31.72
N LYS A 373 0.63 18.11 -31.93
CA LYS A 373 1.78 18.06 -31.00
C LYS A 373 1.58 19.12 -29.94
N GLY A 374 1.68 18.72 -28.70
CA GLY A 374 1.67 19.59 -27.55
C GLY A 374 2.93 19.42 -26.70
N GLU A 375 3.15 20.36 -25.84
CA GLU A 375 4.16 20.31 -24.79
C GLU A 375 3.59 20.89 -23.50
N VAL A 376 4.02 20.36 -22.36
CA VAL A 376 3.74 20.94 -21.04
C VAL A 376 5.05 21.49 -20.48
N ARG A 377 5.04 22.78 -20.13
CA ARG A 377 6.13 23.44 -19.43
C ARG A 377 5.88 23.35 -17.94
N ILE A 378 6.86 22.84 -17.23
CA ILE A 378 6.83 22.65 -15.78
C ILE A 378 7.87 23.58 -15.17
N HIS A 379 7.49 24.27 -14.09
CA HIS A 379 8.38 25.06 -13.26
C HIS A 379 8.12 24.75 -11.79
N VAL A 380 9.17 24.44 -11.05
CA VAL A 380 9.08 23.99 -9.65
C VAL A 380 9.89 24.92 -8.76
N THR A 381 9.25 25.40 -7.70
CA THR A 381 9.89 26.24 -6.67
C THR A 381 9.53 25.75 -5.28
N ASP A 382 10.31 26.16 -4.28
CA ASP A 382 9.96 26.02 -2.87
C ASP A 382 8.94 27.08 -2.42
N SER A 383 8.64 27.12 -1.13
CA SER A 383 7.73 28.11 -0.53
C SER A 383 8.25 29.54 -0.53
N GLU A 384 9.54 29.74 -0.76
CA GLU A 384 10.19 31.07 -0.86
C GLU A 384 10.32 31.52 -2.32
N GLY A 385 9.89 30.70 -3.28
CA GLY A 385 9.99 30.98 -4.71
C GLY A 385 11.36 30.63 -5.31
N LYS A 386 12.22 29.92 -4.59
CA LYS A 386 13.51 29.46 -5.12
C LYS A 386 13.30 28.23 -6.00
N PRO A 387 13.97 28.16 -7.17
CA PRO A 387 13.92 26.99 -8.02
C PRO A 387 14.40 25.73 -7.29
N VAL A 388 13.73 24.59 -7.54
CA VAL A 388 14.05 23.30 -6.93
C VAL A 388 14.18 22.23 -7.99
N GLN A 389 15.27 21.46 -7.94
CA GLN A 389 15.36 20.20 -8.68
C GLN A 389 14.45 19.18 -8.04
N ALA A 390 13.46 18.71 -8.78
CA ALA A 390 12.48 17.76 -8.32
C ALA A 390 12.24 16.65 -9.34
N GLU A 391 11.87 15.50 -8.86
CA GLU A 391 11.37 14.41 -9.69
C GLU A 391 9.86 14.50 -9.77
N ILE A 392 9.35 14.63 -10.98
CA ILE A 392 7.94 14.81 -11.30
C ILE A 392 7.42 13.57 -12.02
N CYS A 393 6.24 13.13 -11.65
CA CYS A 393 5.43 12.20 -12.44
C CYS A 393 4.24 12.96 -13.04
N MET A 394 3.97 12.74 -14.31
CA MET A 394 2.88 13.40 -15.03
C MET A 394 2.01 12.40 -15.80
N SER A 395 0.70 12.57 -15.71
CA SER A 395 -0.30 11.89 -16.53
C SER A 395 -1.18 12.90 -17.23
N ILE A 396 -1.56 12.63 -18.49
CA ILE A 396 -2.57 13.40 -19.22
C ILE A 396 -3.64 12.44 -19.73
N PHE A 397 -4.88 12.65 -19.33
CA PHE A 397 -5.98 11.75 -19.66
C PHE A 397 -7.31 12.49 -19.82
N ASP A 398 -8.28 11.86 -20.45
CA ASP A 398 -9.63 12.40 -20.62
C ASP A 398 -10.29 12.63 -19.25
N LYS A 399 -10.76 13.85 -19.01
CA LYS A 399 -11.36 14.28 -17.74
C LYS A 399 -12.54 13.40 -17.27
N ALA A 400 -13.22 12.72 -18.19
CA ALA A 400 -14.27 11.75 -17.84
C ALA A 400 -13.77 10.60 -16.97
N TYR A 401 -12.47 10.28 -17.04
CA TYR A 401 -11.82 9.22 -16.23
C TYR A 401 -11.24 9.74 -14.90
N MET A 402 -11.55 10.99 -14.55
CA MET A 402 -11.13 11.59 -13.28
C MET A 402 -12.17 11.31 -12.20
N SER A 403 -11.81 10.55 -11.18
CA SER A 403 -12.66 10.38 -10.01
C SER A 403 -12.58 11.62 -9.12
N GLN A 404 -13.64 12.41 -9.04
CA GLN A 404 -13.70 13.60 -8.18
C GLN A 404 -13.87 13.23 -6.71
N ALA A 405 -14.65 12.20 -6.39
CA ALA A 405 -15.03 11.85 -5.04
C ALA A 405 -13.86 11.30 -4.19
N TYR A 406 -12.89 10.64 -4.84
CA TYR A 406 -11.80 9.92 -4.16
C TYR A 406 -10.41 10.41 -4.58
N ARG A 407 -10.32 11.64 -5.08
CA ARG A 407 -9.04 12.18 -5.52
C ARG A 407 -8.14 12.45 -4.33
N GLU A 408 -7.25 11.53 -4.07
CA GLU A 408 -6.08 11.78 -3.24
C GLU A 408 -4.94 12.35 -4.07
N THR A 409 -4.22 13.29 -3.49
CA THR A 409 -2.97 13.84 -4.02
C THR A 409 -1.82 13.39 -3.12
N MET A 410 -0.58 13.49 -3.61
CA MET A 410 0.61 13.27 -2.79
C MET A 410 0.57 14.08 -1.49
N LEU A 411 0.02 15.29 -1.53
CA LEU A 411 -0.11 16.15 -0.35
C LEU A 411 -1.16 15.62 0.62
N SER A 412 -2.38 15.37 0.14
CA SER A 412 -3.47 14.91 1.00
C SER A 412 -3.18 13.53 1.61
N TYR A 413 -2.60 12.62 0.84
CA TYR A 413 -2.23 11.30 1.33
C TYR A 413 -1.18 11.38 2.45
N ASN A 414 -0.04 12.03 2.18
CA ASN A 414 1.08 12.03 3.13
C ASN A 414 0.87 12.95 4.33
N PHE A 415 0.13 14.04 4.17
CA PHE A 415 -0.07 15.03 5.24
C PHE A 415 -1.40 14.90 5.97
N LEU A 416 -2.33 14.07 5.47
CA LEU A 416 -3.66 13.98 6.05
C LEU A 416 -4.12 12.54 6.19
N SER A 417 -4.36 11.80 5.08
CA SER A 417 -5.01 10.48 5.10
C SER A 417 -4.24 9.42 5.88
N THR A 418 -2.90 9.51 5.93
CA THR A 418 -2.04 8.62 6.72
C THR A 418 -1.94 9.00 8.20
N GLN A 419 -2.55 10.10 8.63
CA GLN A 419 -2.42 10.66 9.98
C GLN A 419 -3.73 10.61 10.79
N ILE A 420 -4.88 10.60 10.12
CA ILE A 420 -6.19 10.59 10.77
C ILE A 420 -7.02 9.41 10.30
N HIS A 421 -7.95 8.96 11.15
CA HIS A 421 -8.78 7.80 10.88
C HIS A 421 -10.07 8.18 10.13
N GLY A 422 -10.58 7.20 9.40
CA GLY A 422 -11.85 7.33 8.69
C GLY A 422 -11.73 7.85 7.26
N ASN A 423 -12.84 7.87 6.55
CA ASN A 423 -12.89 8.35 5.16
C ASN A 423 -12.94 9.88 5.15
N ILE A 424 -11.99 10.51 4.48
CA ILE A 424 -11.94 11.97 4.32
C ILE A 424 -12.64 12.31 3.00
N HIS A 425 -13.67 13.14 3.11
CA HIS A 425 -14.37 13.63 1.94
C HIS A 425 -13.54 14.73 1.27
N HIS A 426 -13.40 14.68 -0.06
CA HIS A 426 -12.61 15.64 -0.86
C HIS A 426 -11.23 16.00 -0.28
N PRO A 427 -10.32 15.02 -0.04
CA PRO A 427 -9.07 15.27 0.68
C PRO A 427 -8.15 16.30 -0.02
N ALA A 428 -8.24 16.44 -1.34
CA ALA A 428 -7.49 17.44 -2.10
C ALA A 428 -7.91 18.88 -1.78
N TYR A 429 -9.15 19.11 -1.33
CA TYR A 429 -9.70 20.44 -0.99
C TYR A 429 -8.83 21.20 0.01
N TYR A 430 -8.35 20.52 1.04
CA TYR A 430 -7.59 21.11 2.15
C TYR A 430 -6.20 21.60 1.72
N PHE A 431 -5.71 21.19 0.56
CA PHE A 431 -4.39 21.58 0.01
C PHE A 431 -4.49 22.49 -1.21
N ASP A 432 -5.67 22.68 -1.78
CA ASP A 432 -5.87 23.58 -2.91
C ASP A 432 -5.87 25.06 -2.43
N ARG A 433 -4.85 25.81 -2.83
CA ARG A 433 -4.69 27.23 -2.47
C ARG A 433 -5.79 28.13 -3.05
N LYS A 434 -6.57 27.64 -4.00
CA LYS A 434 -7.73 28.37 -4.54
C LYS A 434 -8.88 28.46 -3.53
N ASN A 435 -8.92 27.57 -2.53
CA ASN A 435 -9.92 27.58 -1.47
C ASN A 435 -9.44 28.47 -0.31
N PRO A 436 -10.01 29.65 -0.09
CA PRO A 436 -9.55 30.59 0.94
C PRO A 436 -9.77 30.09 2.37
N ASP A 437 -10.77 29.26 2.59
CA ASP A 437 -11.19 28.70 3.88
C ASP A 437 -10.55 27.34 4.20
N ARG A 438 -9.66 26.82 3.30
CA ARG A 438 -9.07 25.48 3.42
C ARG A 438 -8.42 25.20 4.78
N LEU A 439 -7.74 26.17 5.38
CA LEU A 439 -7.08 26.00 6.67
C LEU A 439 -8.08 25.93 7.84
N GLN A 440 -9.17 26.70 7.77
CA GLN A 440 -10.24 26.62 8.75
C GLN A 440 -10.99 25.29 8.63
N ALA A 441 -11.28 24.84 7.41
CA ALA A 441 -11.87 23.54 7.14
C ALA A 441 -10.96 22.39 7.62
N LEU A 442 -9.65 22.51 7.41
CA LEU A 442 -8.66 21.54 7.90
C LEU A 442 -8.64 21.48 9.42
N ASP A 443 -8.71 22.62 10.11
CA ASP A 443 -8.77 22.66 11.57
C ASP A 443 -10.04 21.98 12.11
N LEU A 444 -11.19 22.20 11.47
CA LEU A 444 -12.44 21.49 11.80
C LEU A 444 -12.32 19.98 11.57
N LEU A 445 -11.64 19.56 10.50
CA LEU A 445 -11.40 18.14 10.25
C LEU A 445 -10.54 17.51 11.35
N LEU A 446 -9.50 18.23 11.82
CA LEU A 446 -8.64 17.76 12.92
C LEU A 446 -9.37 17.75 14.27
N LEU A 447 -10.32 18.66 14.49
CA LEU A 447 -11.17 18.68 15.67
C LEU A 447 -12.23 17.58 15.69
N THR A 448 -12.63 17.05 14.51
CA THR A 448 -13.68 16.05 14.38
C THR A 448 -13.10 14.67 14.09
N GLN A 449 -12.61 14.40 12.88
CA GLN A 449 -12.03 13.09 12.51
C GLN A 449 -10.65 12.85 13.14
N GLY A 450 -9.90 13.91 13.39
CA GLY A 450 -8.64 13.85 14.12
C GLY A 450 -8.81 13.79 15.63
N TRP A 451 -10.04 13.89 16.13
CA TRP A 451 -10.28 13.86 17.56
C TRP A 451 -9.86 12.55 18.20
N ARG A 452 -9.03 12.63 19.25
CA ARG A 452 -8.49 11.48 19.98
C ARG A 452 -8.73 11.66 21.47
N ARG A 453 -8.87 10.53 22.15
CA ARG A 453 -8.96 10.49 23.61
C ARG A 453 -7.84 9.58 24.11
N TYR A 454 -6.67 10.19 24.33
CA TYR A 454 -5.49 9.58 24.94
C TYR A 454 -5.01 8.25 24.28
N THR A 455 -4.17 8.34 23.29
CA THR A 455 -3.57 7.19 22.63
C THR A 455 -2.32 6.63 23.33
N TRP A 456 -1.81 7.33 24.34
CA TRP A 456 -0.55 7.03 25.01
C TRP A 456 -0.49 5.71 25.81
N GLN A 457 -1.61 5.08 26.11
CA GLN A 457 -1.64 3.86 26.92
C GLN A 457 -1.27 2.57 26.16
N ALA A 458 -1.18 2.59 24.85
CA ALA A 458 -1.03 1.37 24.04
C ALA A 458 0.42 0.98 23.71
N SER A 459 1.40 1.87 23.87
CA SER A 459 2.73 1.68 23.29
C SER A 459 3.78 1.03 24.19
N ARG A 460 3.42 0.57 25.38
CA ARG A 460 4.33 -0.16 26.29
C ARG A 460 4.39 -1.67 26.06
N LYS A 461 4.17 -2.17 24.87
CA LYS A 461 4.50 -3.56 24.57
C LYS A 461 5.98 -3.65 24.26
N ASP A 462 6.68 -4.44 25.08
CA ASP A 462 8.10 -4.77 24.96
C ASP A 462 8.46 -5.11 23.52
N TYR A 463 9.01 -4.15 22.82
CA TYR A 463 9.56 -4.31 21.49
C TYR A 463 10.97 -4.89 21.62
N HIS A 464 11.07 -6.21 21.77
CA HIS A 464 12.32 -6.90 21.52
C HIS A 464 12.59 -6.88 20.00
N GLY A 465 13.36 -5.89 19.57
CA GLY A 465 13.70 -5.66 18.19
C GLY A 465 14.28 -6.90 17.53
N LYS A 466 13.49 -7.54 16.65
CA LYS A 466 14.06 -8.49 15.71
C LYS A 466 14.87 -7.69 14.69
N PRO A 467 16.09 -8.14 14.36
CA PRO A 467 16.93 -7.41 13.43
C PRO A 467 16.23 -7.24 12.08
N PHE A 468 16.33 -6.04 11.51
CA PHE A 468 15.84 -5.72 10.18
C PHE A 468 16.58 -6.58 9.15
N LEU A 469 15.86 -7.45 8.46
CA LEU A 469 16.40 -8.27 7.38
C LEU A 469 16.06 -7.59 6.05
N CYS A 470 17.06 -7.32 5.22
CA CYS A 470 16.85 -6.82 3.86
C CYS A 470 15.94 -7.74 3.06
N ASP A 471 15.11 -7.17 2.18
CA ASP A 471 14.07 -7.86 1.41
C ASP A 471 14.57 -8.98 0.47
N ASN A 472 15.85 -8.97 0.11
CA ASN A 472 16.40 -9.85 -0.90
C ASN A 472 17.18 -11.05 -0.34
N ILE A 473 17.20 -11.24 0.98
CA ILE A 473 17.92 -12.37 1.57
C ILE A 473 16.98 -13.55 1.60
N ILE A 474 17.27 -14.53 0.78
CA ILE A 474 16.67 -15.85 0.79
C ILE A 474 17.63 -16.74 1.57
N GLY A 475 17.21 -17.18 2.75
CA GLY A 475 18.02 -18.05 3.59
C GLY A 475 17.90 -19.52 3.19
N MET A 476 18.97 -20.26 3.38
CA MET A 476 18.97 -21.72 3.23
C MET A 476 19.23 -22.36 4.60
N GLU A 477 18.27 -23.14 5.08
CA GLU A 477 18.44 -23.96 6.26
C GLU A 477 18.85 -25.38 5.82
N THR A 478 20.06 -25.78 6.19
CA THR A 478 20.53 -27.11 5.91
C THR A 478 20.04 -28.07 6.99
N VAL A 479 19.09 -28.93 6.65
CA VAL A 479 18.71 -30.07 7.50
C VAL A 479 19.73 -31.17 7.29
N GLY A 480 20.86 -31.05 7.95
CA GLY A 480 21.82 -32.17 8.04
C GLY A 480 21.35 -33.22 9.04
N SER A 481 21.43 -34.51 8.70
CA SER A 481 21.28 -35.54 9.70
C SER A 481 22.30 -35.32 10.82
N ARG A 482 21.96 -35.64 12.10
CA ARG A 482 22.83 -35.49 13.28
C ARG A 482 24.25 -36.05 13.12
N LYS A 483 24.49 -36.97 12.16
CA LYS A 483 25.80 -37.52 11.80
C LYS A 483 26.70 -36.57 11.03
N MET A 484 26.15 -35.64 10.21
CA MET A 484 26.97 -34.71 9.40
C MET A 484 27.49 -33.49 10.17
N LYS A 485 26.83 -33.10 11.28
CA LYS A 485 27.30 -31.99 12.15
C LYS A 485 28.67 -32.23 12.79
N ARG A 486 29.20 -33.43 12.72
CA ARG A 486 30.47 -33.79 13.37
C ARG A 486 31.70 -33.71 12.45
N ASN A 487 31.55 -33.70 11.11
CA ASN A 487 32.68 -33.82 10.18
C ASN A 487 32.74 -32.73 9.09
N THR A 488 31.86 -31.72 9.08
CA THR A 488 32.05 -30.58 8.19
C THR A 488 32.65 -29.42 9.01
N PRO A 489 33.91 -29.08 8.79
CA PRO A 489 34.47 -27.85 9.34
C PRO A 489 33.77 -26.70 8.61
N ASN A 490 33.05 -25.85 9.34
CA ASN A 490 32.43 -24.61 8.90
C ASN A 490 31.50 -24.80 7.69
N GLY A 491 30.22 -24.55 7.86
CA GLY A 491 29.24 -24.58 6.77
C GLY A 491 29.79 -23.89 5.52
N GLY A 492 30.27 -24.68 4.55
CA GLY A 492 30.92 -24.13 3.37
C GLY A 492 29.93 -23.37 2.50
N GLU A 493 30.40 -22.36 1.79
CA GLU A 493 29.66 -21.69 0.74
C GLU A 493 29.06 -22.72 -0.23
N GLN A 494 27.78 -22.59 -0.49
CA GLN A 494 27.03 -23.52 -1.33
C GLN A 494 26.60 -22.87 -2.64
N VAL A 495 26.58 -23.67 -3.71
CA VAL A 495 26.16 -23.19 -5.02
C VAL A 495 24.68 -23.43 -5.22
N ILE A 496 23.98 -22.40 -5.63
CA ILE A 496 22.56 -22.40 -5.93
C ILE A 496 22.39 -21.99 -7.39
N GLN A 497 21.64 -22.78 -8.14
CA GLN A 497 21.20 -22.42 -9.47
C GLN A 497 19.85 -21.69 -9.38
N VAL A 498 19.78 -20.52 -9.98
CA VAL A 498 18.55 -19.72 -10.09
C VAL A 498 18.25 -19.54 -11.56
N PHE A 499 17.01 -19.77 -11.97
CA PHE A 499 16.59 -19.64 -13.35
C PHE A 499 15.19 -19.06 -13.47
N GLY A 500 15.01 -18.22 -14.48
CA GLY A 500 13.74 -17.61 -14.82
C GLY A 500 12.85 -18.52 -15.68
N PRO A 501 11.66 -18.07 -16.04
CA PRO A 501 10.70 -18.83 -16.86
C PRO A 501 11.23 -19.16 -18.27
N SER A 502 12.15 -18.38 -18.81
CA SER A 502 12.83 -18.61 -20.10
C SER A 502 13.81 -19.76 -20.05
N GLY A 503 14.28 -20.14 -18.86
CA GLY A 503 15.29 -21.16 -18.64
C GLY A 503 16.72 -20.62 -18.59
N ASP A 504 16.92 -19.30 -18.67
CA ASP A 504 18.23 -18.68 -18.43
C ASP A 504 18.63 -18.89 -16.97
N SER A 505 19.84 -19.36 -16.73
CA SER A 505 20.27 -19.71 -15.40
C SER A 505 21.50 -18.93 -14.95
N GLN A 506 21.52 -18.58 -13.68
CA GLN A 506 22.66 -18.00 -12.97
C GLN A 506 23.02 -18.87 -11.77
N PHE A 507 24.32 -18.86 -11.42
CA PHE A 507 24.81 -19.54 -10.24
C PHE A 507 25.14 -18.51 -9.17
N LEU A 508 24.61 -18.72 -7.98
CA LEU A 508 24.83 -17.90 -6.81
C LEU A 508 25.56 -18.69 -5.74
N TRP A 509 26.35 -18.02 -4.93
CA TRP A 509 27.00 -18.59 -3.77
C TRP A 509 26.32 -18.10 -2.50
N THR A 510 26.12 -19.01 -1.55
CA THR A 510 25.70 -18.63 -0.21
C THR A 510 26.89 -18.09 0.57
N ASP A 511 26.63 -17.31 1.62
CA ASP A 511 27.62 -17.05 2.66
C ASP A 511 27.85 -18.30 3.53
N SER A 512 28.76 -18.19 4.50
CA SER A 512 29.10 -19.27 5.44
C SER A 512 27.93 -19.70 6.33
N VAL A 513 26.87 -18.90 6.42
CA VAL A 513 25.66 -19.17 7.23
C VAL A 513 24.54 -19.75 6.35
N GLY A 514 24.70 -19.72 5.01
CA GLY A 514 23.73 -20.23 4.06
C GLY A 514 22.79 -19.17 3.47
N ASN A 515 23.03 -17.88 3.73
CA ASN A 515 22.23 -16.82 3.12
C ASN A 515 22.70 -16.51 1.71
N PHE A 516 21.78 -16.15 0.84
CA PHE A 516 22.07 -15.68 -0.52
C PHE A 516 21.04 -14.65 -0.94
N SER A 517 21.41 -13.81 -1.91
CA SER A 517 20.55 -12.80 -2.49
C SER A 517 20.37 -13.06 -3.99
N VAL A 518 19.14 -13.05 -4.46
CA VAL A 518 18.85 -13.17 -5.88
C VAL A 518 18.90 -11.79 -6.53
N PRO A 519 19.70 -11.58 -7.57
CA PRO A 519 19.78 -10.29 -8.26
C PRO A 519 18.45 -9.87 -8.88
N VAL A 520 18.17 -8.57 -8.90
CA VAL A 520 16.97 -8.00 -9.52
C VAL A 520 16.80 -8.42 -10.97
N SER A 521 17.92 -8.51 -11.72
CA SER A 521 17.92 -8.95 -13.12
C SER A 521 17.34 -10.35 -13.32
N VAL A 522 17.56 -11.25 -12.37
CA VAL A 522 17.00 -12.63 -12.40
C VAL A 522 15.55 -12.64 -11.93
N MET A 523 15.22 -11.75 -10.99
CA MET A 523 13.85 -11.63 -10.47
C MET A 523 12.88 -11.00 -11.47
N ASN A 524 13.37 -10.28 -12.48
CA ASN A 524 12.52 -9.70 -13.51
C ASN A 524 11.93 -10.80 -14.39
N THR A 525 10.62 -10.95 -14.35
CA THR A 525 9.87 -11.93 -15.12
C THR A 525 8.82 -11.25 -15.98
N LEU A 526 8.52 -11.83 -17.14
CA LEU A 526 7.43 -11.36 -17.96
C LEU A 526 6.09 -11.78 -17.32
N ARG A 527 5.15 -10.86 -17.19
CA ARG A 527 3.78 -11.13 -16.73
C ARG A 527 3.67 -11.86 -15.39
N GLY A 528 4.52 -11.52 -14.42
CA GLY A 528 4.43 -12.08 -13.07
C GLY A 528 4.79 -13.57 -12.97
N GLY A 529 5.71 -14.05 -13.79
CA GLY A 529 6.20 -15.44 -13.76
C GLY A 529 6.96 -15.81 -12.49
N TYR A 530 7.38 -17.06 -12.43
CA TYR A 530 8.13 -17.58 -11.30
C TYR A 530 9.62 -17.66 -11.62
N VAL A 531 10.43 -17.42 -10.58
CA VAL A 531 11.86 -17.74 -10.54
C VAL A 531 12.04 -19.04 -9.79
N TYR A 532 12.84 -19.93 -10.32
CA TYR A 532 13.07 -21.27 -9.81
C TYR A 532 14.46 -21.36 -9.19
N ILE A 533 14.55 -21.96 -8.02
CA ILE A 533 15.76 -22.06 -7.23
C ILE A 533 16.06 -23.51 -6.93
N LYS A 534 17.24 -23.96 -7.32
CA LYS A 534 17.70 -25.34 -7.17
C LYS A 534 19.07 -25.38 -6.51
N PRO A 535 19.23 -26.04 -5.36
CA PRO A 535 20.54 -26.30 -4.80
C PRO A 535 21.33 -27.32 -5.67
N LEU A 536 22.61 -27.05 -5.90
CA LEU A 536 23.49 -27.93 -6.73
C LEU A 536 24.40 -28.81 -5.88
N LEU A 537 23.87 -29.47 -4.88
CA LEU A 537 24.66 -30.31 -4.01
C LEU A 537 24.58 -31.80 -4.34
N GLY A 538 25.66 -32.54 -3.97
CA GLY A 538 25.83 -33.95 -4.27
C GLY A 538 24.71 -34.83 -3.73
N LYS A 539 24.70 -36.10 -4.15
CA LYS A 539 23.62 -37.07 -3.93
C LYS A 539 23.25 -37.32 -2.45
N GLU A 540 24.12 -36.98 -1.52
CA GLU A 540 23.93 -37.27 -0.08
C GLU A 540 23.33 -36.15 0.77
N PHE A 541 23.16 -34.96 0.18
CA PHE A 541 22.74 -33.79 0.91
C PHE A 541 21.52 -33.15 0.25
N LYS A 542 20.40 -33.13 0.96
CA LYS A 542 19.17 -32.43 0.54
C LYS A 542 18.98 -31.17 1.39
N PRO A 543 19.50 -30.01 0.94
CA PRO A 543 19.29 -28.76 1.65
C PRO A 543 17.81 -28.36 1.58
N HIS A 544 17.28 -27.91 2.69
CA HIS A 544 15.95 -27.31 2.75
C HIS A 544 16.08 -25.80 2.52
N LEU A 545 15.42 -25.30 1.48
CA LEU A 545 15.40 -23.86 1.20
C LEU A 545 14.27 -23.22 2.00
N THR A 546 14.62 -22.30 2.90
CA THR A 546 13.65 -21.41 3.56
C THR A 546 13.64 -20.09 2.82
N LEU A 547 12.56 -19.82 2.10
CA LEU A 547 12.38 -18.54 1.41
C LEU A 547 11.70 -17.54 2.33
N SER A 548 12.38 -16.44 2.62
CA SER A 548 11.76 -15.29 3.30
C SER A 548 10.99 -14.46 2.27
N ASP A 549 9.75 -14.84 1.98
CA ASP A 549 8.87 -14.09 1.10
C ASP A 549 7.92 -13.21 1.93
N GLY A 550 7.94 -11.89 1.68
CA GLY A 550 7.05 -10.91 2.31
C GLY A 550 5.57 -11.20 2.09
N THR A 551 5.20 -11.96 1.05
CA THR A 551 3.82 -12.36 0.76
C THR A 551 3.19 -13.14 1.92
N VAL A 552 3.92 -14.08 2.51
CA VAL A 552 3.46 -14.88 3.66
C VAL A 552 3.22 -14.01 4.88
N LEU A 553 4.10 -13.03 5.11
CA LEU A 553 3.97 -12.07 6.22
C LEU A 553 2.72 -11.19 6.04
N ILE A 554 2.47 -10.69 4.82
CA ILE A 554 1.27 -9.89 4.49
C ILE A 554 0.00 -10.70 4.76
N ASP A 555 -0.05 -11.97 4.34
CA ASP A 555 -1.19 -12.85 4.56
C ASP A 555 -1.43 -13.11 6.05
N SER A 556 -0.37 -13.29 6.82
CA SER A 556 -0.43 -13.47 8.27
C SER A 556 -1.00 -12.24 8.97
N ILE A 557 -0.51 -11.05 8.62
CA ILE A 557 -0.98 -9.77 9.18
C ILE A 557 -2.45 -9.54 8.82
N ARG A 558 -2.85 -9.75 7.57
CA ARG A 558 -4.25 -9.60 7.15
C ARG A 558 -5.19 -10.56 7.86
N LYS A 559 -4.81 -11.81 8.04
CA LYS A 559 -5.61 -12.80 8.79
C LYS A 559 -5.84 -12.38 10.24
N SER A 560 -4.87 -11.72 10.87
CA SER A 560 -5.01 -11.20 12.24
C SER A 560 -5.90 -9.96 12.33
N LYS A 561 -6.11 -9.23 11.22
CA LYS A 561 -6.86 -7.97 11.15
C LYS A 561 -8.34 -8.12 10.77
N LYS A 562 -9.01 -9.17 11.17
CA LYS A 562 -10.47 -9.37 10.92
C LYS A 562 -11.37 -8.20 11.36
N SER A 563 -10.86 -7.23 12.14
CA SER A 563 -11.66 -6.13 12.69
C SER A 563 -11.84 -4.90 11.78
N TYR A 564 -11.00 -4.74 10.73
CA TYR A 564 -11.16 -3.59 9.82
C TYR A 564 -12.36 -3.75 8.86
N GLN A 565 -12.74 -4.98 8.58
CA GLN A 565 -13.90 -5.31 7.74
C GLN A 565 -15.26 -4.95 8.37
N SER A 566 -15.36 -4.87 9.70
CA SER A 566 -16.65 -4.60 10.33
C SER A 566 -17.17 -3.17 10.09
N TYR A 567 -16.27 -2.21 9.84
CA TYR A 567 -16.67 -0.83 9.53
C TYR A 567 -17.19 -0.66 8.09
N LEU A 568 -16.64 -1.42 7.13
CA LEU A 568 -17.08 -1.39 5.73
C LEU A 568 -18.33 -2.25 5.49
N ASN A 569 -18.44 -3.39 6.16
CA ASN A 569 -19.59 -4.32 6.00
C ASN A 569 -20.91 -3.78 6.55
N ASN A 570 -20.89 -2.79 7.44
CA ASN A 570 -22.12 -2.13 7.88
C ASN A 570 -22.68 -1.15 6.85
N VAL A 571 -21.85 -0.66 5.92
CA VAL A 571 -22.28 0.21 4.81
C VAL A 571 -22.84 -0.60 3.64
N GLU A 572 -22.34 -1.83 3.42
CA GLU A 572 -22.76 -2.67 2.28
C GLU A 572 -24.04 -3.48 2.51
N LYS A 573 -24.42 -3.73 3.76
CA LYS A 573 -25.68 -4.47 4.03
C LYS A 573 -26.95 -3.71 3.63
N GLU A 574 -26.89 -2.38 3.54
CA GLU A 574 -28.04 -1.57 3.09
C GLU A 574 -28.09 -1.33 1.58
N LYS A 575 -27.05 -1.71 0.82
CA LYS A 575 -27.02 -1.53 -0.65
C LYS A 575 -27.71 -2.63 -1.47
N LYS A 576 -28.30 -3.63 -0.84
CA LYS A 576 -28.92 -4.76 -1.56
C LYS A 576 -30.27 -4.47 -2.21
N ASP A 577 -30.87 -3.33 -1.97
CA ASP A 577 -32.22 -2.99 -2.47
C ASP A 577 -32.30 -1.88 -3.52
N ALA A 578 -31.18 -1.45 -4.11
CA ALA A 578 -31.18 -0.56 -5.26
C ALA A 578 -31.26 -1.38 -6.56
N GLU A 579 -32.47 -1.57 -7.07
CA GLU A 579 -32.69 -2.11 -8.42
C GLU A 579 -31.99 -1.24 -9.47
N LEU A 580 -31.05 -1.87 -10.18
CA LEU A 580 -30.50 -1.32 -11.41
C LEU A 580 -31.59 -1.32 -12.48
N VAL A 581 -32.11 -0.17 -12.83
CA VAL A 581 -32.98 0.01 -13.99
C VAL A 581 -32.11 -0.18 -15.24
N THR A 582 -32.13 -1.37 -15.82
CA THR A 582 -31.54 -1.63 -17.13
C THR A 582 -32.49 -1.13 -18.20
N THR A 583 -32.11 -0.09 -18.94
CA THR A 583 -32.76 0.26 -20.18
C THR A 583 -32.44 -0.78 -21.25
N GLN A 584 -33.45 -1.54 -21.64
CA GLN A 584 -33.39 -2.47 -22.76
C GLN A 584 -33.24 -1.73 -24.08
N THR A 585 -32.14 -1.93 -24.77
CA THR A 585 -32.05 -1.74 -26.20
C THR A 585 -31.28 -2.90 -26.84
N GLY A 586 -32.03 -3.79 -27.50
CA GLY A 586 -31.55 -4.57 -28.61
C GLY A 586 -30.49 -5.64 -28.35
N THR A 587 -30.61 -6.44 -27.30
CA THR A 587 -29.76 -7.62 -27.16
C THR A 587 -30.42 -8.82 -27.82
N VAL A 588 -29.76 -9.38 -28.85
CA VAL A 588 -30.07 -10.69 -29.39
C VAL A 588 -29.64 -11.74 -28.34
N LEU A 589 -30.59 -12.38 -27.68
CA LEU A 589 -30.36 -13.54 -26.85
C LEU A 589 -29.82 -14.68 -27.71
N LEU A 590 -28.52 -14.92 -27.64
CA LEU A 590 -27.91 -16.16 -28.12
C LEU A 590 -28.27 -17.27 -27.13
N ASN A 591 -28.78 -18.38 -27.64
CA ASN A 591 -29.10 -19.58 -26.88
C ASN A 591 -27.91 -20.03 -26.05
N GLU A 592 -28.17 -20.42 -24.80
CA GLU A 592 -27.24 -20.91 -23.85
C GLU A 592 -26.32 -21.99 -24.45
N VAL A 593 -25.08 -21.66 -24.71
CA VAL A 593 -24.06 -22.64 -25.12
C VAL A 593 -23.60 -23.32 -23.82
N LEU A 594 -24.05 -24.54 -23.66
CA LEU A 594 -23.60 -25.40 -22.58
C LEU A 594 -22.10 -25.71 -22.77
N VAL A 595 -21.23 -24.90 -22.20
CA VAL A 595 -19.79 -25.13 -22.20
C VAL A 595 -19.52 -26.24 -21.19
N THR A 596 -19.52 -27.50 -21.67
CA THR A 596 -18.96 -28.61 -20.90
C THR A 596 -17.52 -28.27 -20.57
N ARG A 597 -17.23 -28.14 -19.27
CA ARG A 597 -15.92 -27.79 -18.71
C ARG A 597 -14.91 -28.87 -19.11
N LYS A 598 -14.27 -28.75 -20.29
CA LYS A 598 -13.05 -29.50 -20.56
C LYS A 598 -12.04 -29.05 -19.50
N ARG A 599 -11.54 -30.01 -18.73
CA ARG A 599 -10.50 -29.80 -17.72
C ARG A 599 -9.35 -29.05 -18.40
N ARG A 600 -9.20 -27.76 -18.13
CA ARG A 600 -8.12 -26.95 -18.67
C ARG A 600 -6.84 -27.50 -18.06
N ILE A 601 -5.94 -28.01 -18.89
CA ILE A 601 -4.55 -28.23 -18.49
C ILE A 601 -4.05 -26.85 -18.02
N PRO A 602 -3.54 -26.71 -16.78
CA PRO A 602 -3.05 -25.42 -16.32
C PRO A 602 -1.95 -24.96 -17.27
N PHE A 603 -2.03 -23.67 -17.67
CA PHE A 603 -0.99 -23.06 -18.48
C PHE A 603 0.31 -23.07 -17.65
N ARG A 604 1.31 -23.82 -18.13
CA ARG A 604 2.64 -23.90 -17.52
C ARG A 604 3.61 -23.08 -18.35
N ASP A 605 4.51 -22.37 -17.67
CA ASP A 605 5.63 -21.72 -18.35
C ASP A 605 6.55 -22.76 -19.03
N LYS A 606 7.46 -22.29 -19.86
CA LYS A 606 8.36 -23.15 -20.63
C LYS A 606 9.18 -24.08 -19.74
N PHE A 607 9.61 -23.63 -18.57
CA PHE A 607 10.38 -24.39 -17.63
C PHE A 607 9.55 -25.51 -16.99
N MET A 608 8.38 -25.20 -16.45
CA MET A 608 7.47 -26.17 -15.85
C MET A 608 6.99 -27.21 -16.88
N GLY A 609 6.75 -26.79 -18.12
CA GLY A 609 6.39 -27.68 -19.22
C GLY A 609 7.52 -28.66 -19.56
N ARG A 610 8.78 -28.22 -19.55
CA ARG A 610 9.93 -29.10 -19.72
C ARG A 610 10.10 -30.05 -18.54
N LEU A 611 9.90 -29.57 -17.32
CA LEU A 611 9.98 -30.38 -16.10
C LEU A 611 8.95 -31.50 -16.12
N ASP A 612 7.71 -31.18 -16.47
CA ASP A 612 6.64 -32.15 -16.65
C ASP A 612 6.97 -33.19 -17.71
N SER A 613 7.52 -32.75 -18.85
CA SER A 613 7.97 -33.67 -19.90
C SER A 613 9.08 -34.61 -19.42
N LEU A 614 10.06 -34.11 -18.67
CA LEU A 614 11.15 -34.91 -18.13
C LEU A 614 10.66 -35.91 -17.07
N VAL A 615 9.76 -35.53 -16.19
CA VAL A 615 9.16 -36.42 -15.21
C VAL A 615 8.33 -37.49 -15.90
N ASN A 616 7.56 -37.12 -16.92
CA ASN A 616 6.80 -38.07 -17.73
C ASN A 616 7.68 -39.05 -18.52
N ILE A 617 8.88 -38.66 -18.94
CA ILE A 617 9.83 -39.53 -19.60
C ILE A 617 10.46 -40.52 -18.61
N ASN A 618 10.86 -40.02 -17.44
CA ASN A 618 11.67 -40.77 -16.49
C ASN A 618 10.88 -41.53 -15.44
N LEU A 619 9.78 -40.93 -14.97
CA LEU A 619 8.97 -41.41 -13.85
C LEU A 619 7.48 -41.55 -14.21
N GLY A 620 7.09 -41.15 -15.41
CA GLY A 620 5.69 -41.11 -15.83
C GLY A 620 5.08 -42.49 -16.04
N PRO A 621 3.75 -42.53 -16.17
CA PRO A 621 3.05 -43.77 -16.42
C PRO A 621 3.45 -44.40 -17.78
N TRP A 622 3.50 -45.73 -17.80
CA TRP A 622 3.80 -46.52 -18.98
C TRP A 622 2.85 -47.71 -19.06
N VAL A 623 2.70 -48.24 -20.26
CA VAL A 623 1.88 -49.43 -20.51
C VAL A 623 2.79 -50.65 -20.73
N CYS A 624 2.56 -51.67 -19.94
CA CYS A 624 3.29 -52.90 -20.08
C CYS A 624 2.84 -53.71 -21.33
N LYS A 625 3.59 -54.75 -21.70
CA LYS A 625 3.26 -55.61 -22.82
C LYS A 625 1.87 -56.25 -22.74
N HIS A 626 1.34 -56.42 -21.57
CA HIS A 626 0.01 -56.98 -21.31
C HIS A 626 -1.12 -55.94 -21.25
N GLY A 627 -0.85 -54.66 -21.52
CA GLY A 627 -1.86 -53.60 -21.59
C GLY A 627 -2.22 -52.97 -20.27
N TYR A 628 -1.49 -53.26 -19.17
CA TYR A 628 -1.71 -52.59 -17.87
C TYR A 628 -0.98 -51.25 -17.81
N LEU A 629 -1.66 -50.28 -17.21
CA LEU A 629 -1.12 -48.95 -16.97
C LEU A 629 -0.41 -48.96 -15.61
N GLU A 630 0.87 -48.69 -15.65
CA GLU A 630 1.77 -48.65 -14.50
C GLU A 630 2.10 -47.23 -14.11
N ASN A 631 2.32 -46.96 -12.84
CA ASN A 631 2.82 -45.70 -12.32
C ASN A 631 1.87 -44.50 -12.50
N TYR A 632 0.54 -44.70 -12.42
CA TYR A 632 -0.45 -43.69 -12.76
C TYR A 632 -1.08 -42.96 -11.58
N LYS A 633 -1.27 -43.57 -10.40
CA LYS A 633 -1.85 -42.98 -9.19
C LYS A 633 -1.24 -43.59 -7.93
N GLU A 634 -1.26 -42.83 -6.81
CA GLU A 634 -0.84 -43.40 -5.51
C GLU A 634 -1.61 -44.70 -5.19
N GLY A 635 -0.89 -45.73 -4.75
CA GLY A 635 -1.43 -47.06 -4.50
C GLY A 635 -1.46 -47.99 -5.71
N TYR A 636 -1.07 -47.51 -6.92
CA TYR A 636 -1.03 -48.26 -8.17
C TYR A 636 0.36 -48.32 -8.81
N SER A 637 1.42 -48.03 -8.10
CA SER A 637 2.75 -48.04 -8.66
C SER A 637 3.62 -49.13 -8.07
N HIS A 638 4.29 -49.84 -8.94
CA HIS A 638 5.48 -50.59 -8.55
C HIS A 638 6.63 -49.61 -8.39
N LEU A 639 7.10 -49.38 -7.18
CA LEU A 639 8.42 -48.81 -6.95
C LEU A 639 9.45 -49.80 -7.48
N MET A 640 10.24 -49.44 -8.49
CA MET A 640 11.41 -50.21 -8.89
C MET A 640 12.30 -50.41 -7.65
N GLY A 641 12.43 -51.64 -7.20
CA GLY A 641 13.30 -52.00 -6.09
C GLY A 641 12.62 -52.63 -4.88
N ASP A 642 11.31 -52.78 -4.88
CA ASP A 642 10.64 -53.54 -3.84
C ASP A 642 10.71 -55.05 -4.20
N GLU A 643 11.54 -55.80 -3.48
CA GLU A 643 11.72 -57.27 -3.65
C GLU A 643 10.45 -58.07 -3.35
N ARG A 644 9.37 -57.38 -2.88
CA ARG A 644 8.08 -57.98 -2.53
C ARG A 644 7.01 -57.88 -3.61
N ALA A 645 7.37 -57.48 -4.84
CA ALA A 645 6.42 -57.42 -5.93
C ALA A 645 5.84 -58.82 -6.23
N PRO A 646 4.50 -58.95 -6.48
CA PRO A 646 3.88 -60.26 -6.77
C PRO A 646 4.51 -60.95 -7.95
N VAL A 647 4.56 -62.27 -7.92
CA VAL A 647 5.24 -63.14 -8.87
C VAL A 647 4.89 -62.85 -10.35
N GLN A 648 3.68 -62.32 -10.63
CA GLN A 648 3.27 -61.95 -11.99
C GLN A 648 3.97 -60.72 -12.54
N CYS A 649 4.43 -59.78 -11.68
CA CYS A 649 5.22 -58.66 -12.10
C CYS A 649 6.73 -58.89 -12.05
N ALA A 650 7.20 -59.83 -11.21
CA ALA A 650 8.60 -60.23 -11.18
C ALA A 650 9.07 -60.82 -12.54
N GLN A 651 8.17 -61.43 -13.30
CA GLN A 651 8.44 -61.84 -14.66
C GLN A 651 8.64 -60.67 -15.64
N HIS A 652 8.02 -59.48 -15.35
CA HIS A 652 8.22 -58.29 -16.17
C HIS A 652 9.55 -57.58 -15.89
N SER A 653 10.08 -57.69 -14.67
CA SER A 653 11.38 -57.08 -14.34
C SER A 653 12.59 -57.82 -14.91
N ARG A 654 12.43 -59.10 -15.25
CA ARG A 654 13.48 -59.90 -15.88
C ARG A 654 13.59 -59.71 -17.40
N ASP A 655 12.53 -59.28 -18.06
CA ASP A 655 12.54 -58.90 -19.47
C ASP A 655 13.04 -57.47 -19.66
N THR A 656 14.31 -57.23 -19.40
CA THR A 656 14.97 -55.93 -19.40
C THR A 656 15.06 -55.24 -20.76
N LEU A 657 14.52 -55.74 -21.81
CA LEU A 657 14.60 -55.23 -23.17
C LEU A 657 13.24 -54.77 -23.72
N ASN A 658 12.20 -54.65 -22.91
CA ASN A 658 10.88 -54.46 -23.45
C ASN A 658 10.21 -53.16 -23.24
N VAL A 659 10.13 -52.49 -24.29
CA VAL A 659 9.11 -51.59 -24.81
C VAL A 659 8.08 -51.14 -23.81
N ARG A 660 8.51 -50.22 -22.94
CA ARG A 660 7.58 -49.34 -22.21
C ARG A 660 6.89 -48.44 -23.23
N ARG A 661 5.61 -48.70 -23.47
CA ARG A 661 4.82 -47.89 -24.38
C ARG A 661 4.24 -46.70 -23.59
N LYS A 662 4.26 -45.54 -24.20
CA LYS A 662 3.57 -44.37 -23.60
C LYS A 662 2.06 -44.61 -23.70
N PRO A 663 1.30 -44.34 -22.63
CA PRO A 663 -0.15 -44.39 -22.70
C PRO A 663 -0.70 -43.27 -23.57
N VAL A 664 -1.83 -43.51 -24.21
CA VAL A 664 -2.53 -42.57 -25.06
C VAL A 664 -3.69 -41.96 -24.29
N ILE A 665 -3.76 -40.61 -24.23
CA ILE A 665 -4.83 -39.90 -23.56
C ILE A 665 -6.18 -40.25 -24.21
N GLY A 666 -7.15 -40.53 -23.35
CA GLY A 666 -8.51 -40.92 -23.77
C GLY A 666 -8.71 -42.43 -23.98
N LYS A 667 -7.63 -43.22 -24.00
CA LYS A 667 -7.70 -44.69 -24.15
C LYS A 667 -7.95 -45.37 -22.80
N MET A 668 -8.69 -46.47 -22.80
CA MET A 668 -8.91 -47.32 -21.65
C MET A 668 -7.70 -48.26 -21.42
N TYR A 669 -7.30 -48.37 -20.17
CA TYR A 669 -6.23 -49.26 -19.68
C TYR A 669 -6.62 -49.93 -18.39
N ARG A 670 -6.13 -51.09 -18.14
CA ARG A 670 -6.26 -51.80 -16.86
C ARG A 670 -5.24 -51.31 -15.86
N ILE A 671 -5.66 -51.16 -14.61
CA ILE A 671 -4.79 -50.92 -13.47
C ILE A 671 -5.03 -52.00 -12.40
N ILE A 672 -3.98 -52.30 -11.66
CA ILE A 672 -4.03 -53.30 -10.58
C ILE A 672 -3.84 -52.55 -9.28
N LYS A 673 -4.79 -52.75 -8.34
CA LYS A 673 -4.69 -52.23 -6.97
C LYS A 673 -4.17 -53.32 -6.05
N TYR A 674 -3.15 -53.00 -5.29
CA TYR A 674 -2.57 -53.91 -4.29
C TYR A 674 -2.87 -53.39 -2.87
N GLU A 675 -3.07 -54.37 -1.95
CA GLU A 675 -3.11 -54.09 -0.50
C GLU A 675 -2.19 -55.06 0.23
N PRO A 676 -1.51 -54.65 1.31
CA PRO A 676 -0.74 -55.54 2.13
C PRO A 676 -1.68 -56.49 2.88
N ASN A 677 -1.36 -57.80 2.89
CA ASN A 677 -2.03 -58.77 3.76
C ASN A 677 -1.50 -58.65 5.19
N THR A 678 -2.01 -59.49 6.09
CA THR A 678 -1.61 -59.55 7.51
C THR A 678 -0.13 -59.85 7.74
N GLN A 679 0.57 -60.34 6.72
CA GLN A 679 2.00 -60.63 6.75
C GLN A 679 2.84 -59.58 6.02
N GLY A 680 2.22 -58.46 5.60
CA GLY A 680 2.88 -57.37 4.87
C GLY A 680 3.19 -57.70 3.40
N ILE A 681 2.63 -58.76 2.86
CA ILE A 681 2.81 -59.13 1.44
C ILE A 681 1.71 -58.46 0.64
N SER A 682 2.11 -57.74 -0.44
CA SER A 682 1.16 -57.08 -1.33
C SER A 682 0.36 -58.09 -2.14
N ILE A 683 -0.93 -58.11 -1.97
CA ILE A 683 -1.87 -58.95 -2.73
C ILE A 683 -2.73 -58.10 -3.65
N VAL A 684 -3.12 -58.68 -4.79
CA VAL A 684 -4.03 -57.98 -5.72
C VAL A 684 -5.38 -57.85 -5.05
N LYS A 685 -5.84 -56.63 -4.85
CA LYS A 685 -7.16 -56.33 -4.30
C LYS A 685 -8.21 -56.24 -5.40
N ASP A 686 -7.89 -55.53 -6.46
CA ASP A 686 -8.84 -55.21 -7.52
C ASP A 686 -8.13 -54.96 -8.86
N ILE A 687 -8.83 -55.19 -9.94
CA ILE A 687 -8.38 -54.86 -11.32
C ILE A 687 -9.46 -54.00 -11.94
N GLN A 688 -9.12 -52.76 -12.29
CA GLN A 688 -10.10 -51.78 -12.82
C GLN A 688 -9.68 -51.32 -14.22
N ASP A 689 -10.64 -51.13 -15.09
CA ASP A 689 -10.45 -50.43 -16.36
C ASP A 689 -10.64 -48.93 -16.15
N ILE A 690 -9.63 -48.14 -16.45
CA ILE A 690 -9.66 -46.69 -16.34
C ILE A 690 -9.37 -46.02 -17.66
N LYS A 691 -10.03 -44.89 -17.88
CA LYS A 691 -9.68 -44.00 -18.98
C LYS A 691 -8.43 -43.19 -18.63
N TYR A 692 -7.39 -43.26 -19.44
CA TYR A 692 -6.19 -42.48 -19.19
C TYR A 692 -6.39 -41.02 -19.56
N GLU A 693 -6.35 -40.14 -18.58
CA GLU A 693 -6.56 -38.70 -18.73
C GLU A 693 -5.26 -37.89 -18.83
N GLY A 694 -4.11 -38.56 -18.88
CA GLY A 694 -2.78 -37.94 -18.78
C GLY A 694 -2.23 -37.96 -17.36
N PRO A 695 -0.94 -37.71 -17.17
CA PRO A 695 -0.34 -37.55 -15.86
C PRO A 695 -0.83 -36.26 -15.24
N ILE A 696 -1.26 -36.34 -14.01
CA ILE A 696 -1.78 -35.19 -13.24
C ILE A 696 -0.81 -34.95 -12.09
N TYR A 697 0.37 -34.45 -12.42
CA TYR A 697 1.22 -33.88 -11.37
C TYR A 697 0.85 -32.43 -11.16
N THR A 698 0.67 -32.03 -9.89
CA THR A 698 0.58 -30.63 -9.52
C THR A 698 1.96 -29.97 -9.70
N ASP A 699 1.98 -28.65 -9.81
CA ASP A 699 3.25 -27.93 -9.91
C ASP A 699 4.13 -28.17 -8.68
N GLU A 700 3.52 -28.23 -7.49
CA GLU A 700 4.20 -28.50 -6.22
C GLU A 700 4.83 -29.89 -6.19
N GLU A 701 4.16 -30.92 -6.74
CA GLU A 701 4.72 -32.28 -6.85
C GLU A 701 5.92 -32.31 -7.80
N LEU A 702 5.82 -31.69 -8.98
CA LEU A 702 6.91 -31.61 -9.94
C LEU A 702 8.14 -30.89 -9.34
N LEU A 703 7.94 -29.79 -8.64
CA LEU A 703 9.00 -29.04 -7.98
C LEU A 703 9.66 -29.88 -6.86
N ARG A 704 8.85 -30.51 -6.01
CA ARG A 704 9.31 -31.38 -4.93
C ARG A 704 10.14 -32.55 -5.43
N MET A 705 9.69 -33.24 -6.49
CA MET A 705 10.40 -34.37 -7.12
C MET A 705 11.79 -33.98 -7.63
N ASN A 706 11.95 -32.71 -8.03
CA ASN A 706 13.20 -32.23 -8.60
C ASN A 706 14.06 -31.41 -7.62
N ASN A 707 13.64 -31.31 -6.35
CA ASN A 707 14.26 -30.47 -5.32
C ASN A 707 14.40 -28.99 -5.75
N ILE A 708 13.33 -28.46 -6.31
CA ILE A 708 13.25 -27.10 -6.80
C ILE A 708 12.21 -26.34 -5.96
N THR A 709 12.53 -25.12 -5.60
CA THR A 709 11.61 -24.18 -4.98
C THR A 709 11.32 -23.06 -5.95
N ARG A 710 10.10 -22.56 -5.98
CA ARG A 710 9.75 -21.40 -6.81
C ARG A 710 9.41 -20.19 -5.94
N VAL A 711 9.78 -19.03 -6.42
CA VAL A 711 9.39 -17.74 -5.84
C VAL A 711 8.82 -16.87 -6.93
N LYS A 712 7.80 -16.08 -6.62
CA LYS A 712 7.24 -15.14 -7.58
C LYS A 712 8.28 -14.06 -7.88
N GLY A 713 8.60 -13.88 -9.16
CA GLY A 713 9.49 -12.82 -9.63
C GLY A 713 8.81 -11.45 -9.64
N TYR A 714 9.54 -10.44 -10.08
CA TYR A 714 8.99 -9.10 -10.32
C TYR A 714 8.13 -9.10 -11.58
N TYR A 715 7.03 -8.38 -11.54
CA TYR A 715 6.18 -8.15 -12.70
C TYR A 715 6.94 -7.29 -13.72
N GLY A 716 7.01 -7.75 -14.97
CA GLY A 716 7.80 -7.09 -16.00
C GLY A 716 7.28 -5.68 -16.32
N GLN A 717 8.20 -4.76 -16.46
CA GLN A 717 7.89 -3.41 -16.94
C GLN A 717 7.59 -3.43 -18.43
N ARG A 718 6.63 -2.60 -18.83
CA ARG A 718 6.37 -2.20 -20.21
C ARG A 718 6.66 -0.72 -20.34
N GLU A 719 6.85 -0.25 -21.55
CA GLU A 719 6.87 1.19 -21.84
C GLU A 719 5.44 1.64 -22.18
N PHE A 720 5.10 2.84 -21.74
CA PHE A 720 3.83 3.46 -22.12
C PHE A 720 3.89 3.80 -23.62
N TYR A 721 2.87 3.34 -24.33
CA TYR A 721 2.79 3.58 -25.76
C TYR A 721 2.55 5.05 -26.07
N THR A 722 3.44 5.65 -26.84
CA THR A 722 3.29 6.99 -27.41
C THR A 722 3.43 6.86 -28.92
N PRO A 723 2.43 7.23 -29.74
CA PRO A 723 2.51 7.10 -31.19
C PRO A 723 3.61 7.97 -31.77
N ASP A 724 4.34 7.43 -32.75
CA ASP A 724 5.33 8.17 -33.48
C ASP A 724 4.70 9.08 -34.56
N SER A 725 5.54 9.77 -35.33
CA SER A 725 5.07 10.69 -36.37
C SER A 725 4.43 9.98 -37.57
N VAL A 726 4.76 8.74 -37.82
CA VAL A 726 4.21 7.92 -38.92
C VAL A 726 2.84 7.35 -38.50
N GLU A 727 2.78 6.83 -37.27
CA GLU A 727 1.54 6.29 -36.70
C GLU A 727 0.44 7.36 -36.59
N MET A 728 0.82 8.62 -36.33
CA MET A 728 -0.11 9.76 -36.31
C MET A 728 -0.73 10.08 -37.68
N LEU A 729 -0.15 9.62 -38.78
CA LEU A 729 -0.70 9.74 -40.14
C LEU A 729 -1.59 8.52 -40.53
N SER A 730 -1.70 7.53 -39.67
CA SER A 730 -2.52 6.36 -39.89
C SER A 730 -3.99 6.74 -40.10
N PRO A 731 -4.70 6.12 -41.08
CA PRO A 731 -6.13 6.33 -41.24
C PRO A 731 -6.99 5.68 -40.14
N LEU A 732 -6.38 4.83 -39.29
CA LEU A 732 -7.07 4.19 -38.18
C LEU A 732 -7.36 5.22 -37.08
N PRO A 733 -8.54 5.15 -36.42
CA PRO A 733 -8.89 6.07 -35.34
C PRO A 733 -7.95 5.87 -34.14
N ASP A 734 -7.47 6.99 -33.59
CA ASP A 734 -6.75 7.01 -32.33
C ASP A 734 -7.71 7.30 -31.17
N ALA A 735 -8.17 6.26 -30.49
CA ALA A 735 -9.13 6.35 -29.38
C ALA A 735 -8.47 6.36 -28.00
N ARG A 736 -7.20 6.78 -27.88
CA ARG A 736 -6.52 6.85 -26.58
C ARG A 736 -7.19 7.87 -25.68
N ASN A 737 -7.66 7.41 -24.52
CA ASN A 737 -8.18 8.25 -23.43
C ASN A 737 -7.07 8.73 -22.48
N THR A 738 -5.89 8.09 -22.51
CA THR A 738 -4.66 8.52 -21.82
C THR A 738 -3.63 8.89 -22.87
N LEU A 739 -3.29 10.18 -22.93
CA LEU A 739 -2.38 10.73 -23.93
C LEU A 739 -0.92 10.58 -23.52
N LEU A 740 -0.64 10.68 -22.22
CA LEU A 740 0.71 10.65 -21.68
C LEU A 740 0.72 9.99 -20.30
N TRP A 741 1.71 9.15 -20.09
CA TRP A 741 2.19 8.71 -18.80
C TRP A 741 3.72 8.86 -18.75
N SER A 742 4.21 9.79 -17.96
CA SER A 742 5.63 10.04 -17.78
C SER A 742 5.98 9.90 -16.29
N PRO A 743 6.45 8.72 -15.85
CA PRO A 743 6.64 8.45 -14.44
C PRO A 743 7.83 9.18 -13.82
N SER A 744 8.82 9.62 -14.64
CA SER A 744 10.03 10.25 -14.13
C SER A 744 10.50 11.36 -15.05
N VAL A 745 10.19 12.59 -14.66
CA VAL A 745 10.67 13.84 -15.29
C VAL A 745 11.50 14.57 -14.26
N LEU A 746 12.77 14.80 -14.55
CA LEU A 746 13.66 15.56 -13.68
C LEU A 746 13.68 17.01 -14.12
N THR A 747 13.39 17.94 -13.21
CA THR A 747 13.60 19.37 -13.48
C THR A 747 15.09 19.70 -13.39
N ASP A 748 15.50 20.69 -14.13
CA ASP A 748 16.86 21.21 -14.09
C ASP A 748 17.14 22.04 -12.81
N LYS A 749 18.33 22.60 -12.68
CA LYS A 749 18.71 23.46 -11.54
C LYS A 749 17.90 24.76 -11.44
N ASN A 750 17.21 25.15 -12.51
CA ASN A 750 16.31 26.31 -12.53
C ASN A 750 14.86 25.88 -12.22
N GLY A 751 14.63 24.62 -11.89
CA GLY A 751 13.30 24.06 -11.62
C GLY A 751 12.47 23.79 -12.87
N ASP A 752 13.06 23.84 -14.08
CA ASP A 752 12.35 23.77 -15.35
C ASP A 752 12.42 22.37 -15.97
N ALA A 753 11.31 21.97 -16.60
CA ALA A 753 11.23 20.81 -17.49
C ALA A 753 10.18 21.04 -18.58
N THR A 754 10.34 20.38 -19.72
CA THR A 754 9.36 20.39 -20.81
C THR A 754 9.06 18.96 -21.23
N VAL A 755 7.79 18.60 -21.30
CA VAL A 755 7.34 17.25 -21.63
C VAL A 755 6.45 17.30 -22.86
N PRO A 756 6.84 16.64 -23.97
CA PRO A 756 6.04 16.59 -25.17
C PRO A 756 4.93 15.54 -25.04
N PHE A 757 3.81 15.78 -25.71
CA PHE A 757 2.72 14.82 -25.85
C PHE A 757 2.03 14.95 -27.21
N ARG A 758 1.11 14.03 -27.48
CA ARG A 758 0.27 14.04 -28.71
C ARG A 758 -1.17 13.79 -28.35
N THR A 759 -2.07 14.60 -28.94
CA THR A 759 -3.51 14.43 -28.79
C THR A 759 -4.00 13.23 -29.60
N SER A 760 -5.14 12.68 -29.22
CA SER A 760 -5.86 11.61 -29.92
C SER A 760 -6.97 12.17 -30.80
N ASP A 761 -7.81 11.30 -31.36
CA ASP A 761 -9.00 11.69 -32.14
C ASP A 761 -10.21 12.01 -31.25
N ILE A 762 -10.09 11.86 -29.94
CA ILE A 762 -11.18 12.10 -28.98
C ILE A 762 -11.37 13.61 -28.78
N ASN A 763 -12.56 14.12 -29.04
CA ASN A 763 -12.94 15.49 -28.74
C ASN A 763 -13.46 15.56 -27.30
N THR A 764 -12.65 16.06 -26.41
CA THR A 764 -12.98 16.14 -24.99
C THR A 764 -12.08 17.14 -24.26
N GLN A 765 -12.39 17.41 -23.01
CA GLN A 765 -11.52 18.09 -22.08
C GLN A 765 -10.53 17.08 -21.48
N PHE A 766 -9.25 17.34 -21.64
CA PHE A 766 -8.18 16.57 -21.02
C PHE A 766 -7.71 17.25 -19.74
N VAL A 767 -7.30 16.45 -18.78
CA VAL A 767 -6.69 16.89 -17.53
C VAL A 767 -5.28 16.33 -17.42
N GLY A 768 -4.34 17.19 -17.01
CA GLY A 768 -3.01 16.79 -16.61
C GLY A 768 -2.89 16.77 -15.10
N VAL A 769 -2.39 15.68 -14.54
CA VAL A 769 -2.04 15.53 -13.12
C VAL A 769 -0.53 15.48 -13.01
N VAL A 770 0.01 16.31 -12.13
CA VAL A 770 1.47 16.48 -11.95
C VAL A 770 1.77 16.41 -10.46
N GLU A 771 2.59 15.45 -10.06
CA GLU A 771 3.01 15.29 -8.67
C GLU A 771 4.50 15.02 -8.59
N GLY A 772 5.13 15.45 -7.51
CA GLY A 772 6.57 15.28 -7.39
C GLY A 772 7.14 15.61 -6.03
N THR A 773 8.43 15.31 -5.90
CA THR A 773 9.21 15.50 -4.67
C THR A 773 10.65 15.89 -4.99
N ASP A 774 11.28 16.65 -4.08
CA ASP A 774 12.72 16.89 -4.07
C ASP A 774 13.53 15.70 -3.47
N GLY A 775 12.82 14.71 -2.92
CA GLY A 775 13.41 13.57 -2.21
C GLY A 775 13.89 13.90 -0.79
N LEU A 776 13.83 15.15 -0.36
CA LEU A 776 14.31 15.66 0.93
C LEU A 776 13.17 16.07 1.89
N GLY A 777 11.92 15.83 1.49
CA GLY A 777 10.73 16.07 2.33
C GLY A 777 9.77 17.12 1.79
N LEU A 778 10.08 17.78 0.69
CA LEU A 778 9.14 18.66 0.02
C LEU A 778 8.34 17.86 -1.02
N LEU A 779 7.03 17.97 -0.94
CA LEU A 779 6.07 17.32 -1.83
C LEU A 779 5.26 18.37 -2.57
N GLY A 780 4.82 18.05 -3.78
CA GLY A 780 3.99 18.96 -4.57
C GLY A 780 2.98 18.25 -5.45
N SER A 781 1.86 18.91 -5.72
CA SER A 781 0.82 18.42 -6.62
C SER A 781 0.19 19.60 -7.35
N ASN A 782 -0.09 19.42 -8.64
CA ASN A 782 -0.81 20.40 -9.47
C ASN A 782 -1.66 19.68 -10.52
N THR A 783 -2.62 20.42 -11.08
CA THR A 783 -3.42 19.98 -12.23
C THR A 783 -3.61 21.13 -13.20
N PHE A 784 -3.68 20.80 -14.48
CA PHE A 784 -4.03 21.69 -15.55
C PHE A 784 -5.03 21.02 -16.48
N GLU A 785 -5.71 21.81 -17.30
CA GLU A 785 -6.72 21.34 -18.25
C GLU A 785 -6.51 21.98 -19.60
N PHE A 786 -6.90 21.29 -20.66
CA PHE A 786 -6.97 21.81 -22.02
C PHE A 786 -8.04 21.07 -22.82
N HIS A 787 -8.44 21.64 -23.94
CA HIS A 787 -9.49 21.06 -24.79
C HIS A 787 -8.91 20.53 -26.10
N VAL A 788 -9.47 19.40 -26.60
CA VAL A 788 -9.19 18.88 -27.95
C VAL A 788 -10.46 18.97 -28.78
N SER A 789 -10.43 19.61 -29.95
CA SER A 789 -11.57 19.77 -30.85
C SER A 789 -11.24 19.35 -32.28
N LYS A 790 -12.26 19.20 -33.10
CA LYS A 790 -12.09 18.88 -34.54
C LYS A 790 -11.43 20.01 -35.33
N THR A 791 -11.79 21.21 -34.98
CA THR A 791 -11.34 22.47 -35.62
C THR A 791 -11.07 23.48 -34.52
N VAL A 792 -10.10 24.36 -34.72
CA VAL A 792 -9.97 25.57 -33.93
C VAL A 792 -11.07 26.49 -34.39
N GLU A 793 -12.13 26.66 -33.60
CA GLU A 793 -13.06 27.76 -33.81
C GLU A 793 -12.30 29.04 -33.40
N GLU A 794 -12.23 30.00 -34.34
CA GLU A 794 -11.65 31.36 -34.13
C GLU A 794 -12.44 32.15 -33.08
#